data_996f60e9aa476e79787762b1542a15ac
#
_entry.id   996f60e9aa476e79787762b1542a15ac
#
_cell.length_a   1.000
_cell.length_b   1.000
_cell.length_c   1.000
_cell.angle_alpha   90.00
_cell.angle_beta   90.00
_cell.angle_gamma   90.00
#
_symmetry.space_group_name_H-M   'P 1'
#
loop_
_entity.id
_entity.type
_entity.pdbx_description
1 polymer ?
#
loop_
_entity_poly.entity_id
_entity_poly.type
_entity_poly.pdbx_seq_one_letter_code
_entity_poly.pdbx_strand_id
1 'polypeptide(L)'
;MEEETPMRRYLLKFGAMLLLTGAVTLAQNAPKPDAKTDKQTDAVAQAKTAEKPAPEPRFDIANIDKTLDPCKDFYAFACNKWMKNNPIPSDYPSWVSFNEVYEYNLGVLRRVLDKHSANDPKRTDVQKKIGDFYASCQDESAANKAGYKPLQPELDRIAALKDKKQMMELVAHEALVGPNPIFGFGSGLDFHDSQMNIANIDQAGLTLPDRDYYLKDDADMVAIRKGYLEHMTKMFTMLGQSPAQAAKSADTVMKIETELAKASMDRTLRRDPKNIDHKMAVADVEKTAPNFQLHSYFAAAGAPAFKELNVGNPDFFKQVNTLIDATPLDSWKVYLTWQMLNSAAAWLSDDFVQQNFKFTQQFTGQQDIGPRWKRCVNATDGSLGEALGQPYVDETFGKDGKARMLKMVDALEHALQKDINDLPWMTATTKKEAQVKLAAIRNKIGYPDRWRDYSKLSVTRDNFLANVFRATEFESARQLNKIGQPVDNNEWGMTPPTVNAYYSGERNEIVFPAGILQPPFFDRTMDDAINFGAIGLVIGHELTHGFDDQGRKFDPKGNLRDWWTEEDGKEFDKRASCVADEYTGFVAVDDIHLNGKLTLGENTADNGGARIALMAMHDLMAQNKEDPNKTLDGFTMDQRFFLGFARVWCENITPELLRVSARTDPHSPGHWRVNGVVQNMPEFQKAFGCKAGQPMVAANACHVW
;
A
#
# COMPACT_ATOMS: atom_id res chain seq x y z
N MET A 1 7.47 -0.18 3.23
CA MET A 1 6.69 -0.74 2.12
C MET A 1 7.33 -2.03 1.74
N GLU A 2 6.66 -3.14 2.05
CA GLU A 2 7.12 -4.42 1.56
C GLU A 2 7.13 -4.40 0.04
N GLU A 3 8.17 -4.98 -0.52
CA GLU A 3 8.14 -5.42 -1.90
C GLU A 3 6.95 -6.31 -2.12
N GLU A 4 5.90 -5.71 -2.64
CA GLU A 4 4.81 -6.50 -3.16
C GLU A 4 5.26 -7.08 -4.49
N THR A 5 5.40 -8.40 -4.55
CA THR A 5 5.36 -9.07 -5.84
C THR A 5 4.19 -8.51 -6.64
N PRO A 6 4.25 -8.40 -7.96
CA PRO A 6 3.16 -7.89 -8.78
C PRO A 6 1.79 -8.47 -8.43
N MET A 7 1.75 -9.68 -7.92
CA MET A 7 0.56 -10.39 -7.48
C MET A 7 -0.02 -9.81 -6.16
N ARG A 8 0.84 -9.40 -5.22
CA ARG A 8 0.42 -8.79 -3.94
C ARG A 8 -0.12 -7.38 -4.14
N ARG A 9 0.44 -6.62 -5.09
CA ARG A 9 -0.10 -5.30 -5.51
C ARG A 9 -1.49 -5.40 -6.12
N TYR A 10 -1.79 -6.49 -6.80
CA TYR A 10 -3.12 -6.75 -7.34
C TYR A 10 -4.14 -6.99 -6.22
N LEU A 11 -3.77 -7.76 -5.20
CA LEU A 11 -4.61 -8.06 -4.03
C LEU A 11 -4.79 -6.83 -3.14
N LEU A 12 -3.74 -6.01 -2.94
CA LEU A 12 -3.79 -4.81 -2.09
C LEU A 12 -4.38 -3.58 -2.79
N LYS A 13 -4.29 -3.43 -4.12
CA LYS A 13 -5.04 -2.38 -4.82
C LYS A 13 -6.55 -2.51 -4.63
N PHE A 14 -7.08 -3.72 -4.48
CA PHE A 14 -8.49 -3.95 -4.14
C PHE A 14 -8.75 -3.96 -2.62
N GLY A 15 -7.82 -4.42 -1.80
CA GLY A 15 -7.93 -4.43 -0.33
C GLY A 15 -7.64 -3.06 0.32
N ALA A 16 -6.62 -2.31 -0.12
CA ALA A 16 -6.31 -0.98 0.43
C ALA A 16 -7.36 0.08 0.06
N MET A 17 -8.10 -0.11 -1.03
CA MET A 17 -9.24 0.75 -1.37
C MET A 17 -10.45 0.52 -0.44
N LEU A 18 -10.48 -0.57 0.32
CA LEU A 18 -11.50 -0.93 1.31
C LEU A 18 -11.24 -0.35 2.72
N LEU A 19 -10.03 0.14 3.01
CA LEU A 19 -9.63 0.59 4.35
C LEU A 19 -9.84 2.09 4.62
N LEU A 20 -10.60 2.80 3.80
CA LEU A 20 -10.78 4.24 3.95
C LEU A 20 -12.25 4.63 4.09
N THR A 21 -12.99 4.10 5.09
CA THR A 21 -14.27 4.74 5.45
C THR A 21 -14.92 4.20 6.74
N GLY A 22 -15.27 4.87 7.68
CA GLY A 22 -15.73 5.32 8.74
C GLY A 22 -16.72 5.32 9.78
N ALA A 23 -17.02 5.83 10.86
CA ALA A 23 -17.78 5.50 12.06
C ALA A 23 -19.01 6.35 12.41
N VAL A 24 -19.82 5.84 13.33
CA VAL A 24 -21.08 6.41 13.83
C VAL A 24 -20.90 6.97 15.24
N THR A 25 -21.51 8.10 15.53
CA THR A 25 -21.80 8.56 16.89
C THR A 25 -23.29 8.43 17.22
N LEU A 26 -23.59 7.85 18.37
CA LEU A 26 -24.90 7.91 19.03
C LEU A 26 -25.10 9.33 19.62
N ALA A 27 -26.11 10.03 19.17
CA ALA A 27 -26.66 11.17 19.88
C ALA A 27 -28.13 10.92 20.16
N GLN A 28 -28.49 10.97 21.45
CA GLN A 28 -29.85 10.88 21.93
C GLN A 28 -30.58 12.21 21.85
N ASN A 29 -31.82 12.15 21.34
CA ASN A 29 -32.99 12.93 21.66
C ASN A 29 -32.96 14.46 21.71
N ALA A 30 -33.65 15.09 20.76
CA ALA A 30 -34.62 16.17 21.01
C ALA A 30 -35.53 16.38 19.78
N PRO A 31 -36.70 17.05 19.92
CA PRO A 31 -37.94 16.64 19.25
C PRO A 31 -38.20 17.35 17.91
N LYS A 32 -39.11 16.76 17.11
CA LYS A 32 -39.65 17.28 15.86
C LYS A 32 -40.44 18.60 16.06
N PRO A 33 -40.46 19.47 15.08
CA PRO A 33 -41.66 20.22 14.74
C PRO A 33 -42.23 19.91 13.36
N ASP A 34 -43.50 20.12 13.28
CA ASP A 34 -44.47 19.71 12.28
C ASP A 34 -44.27 20.20 10.84
N ALA A 35 -44.89 19.42 9.96
CA ALA A 35 -45.05 19.66 8.54
C ALA A 35 -45.92 20.89 8.20
N LYS A 36 -45.58 21.62 7.13
CA LYS A 36 -46.52 22.23 6.19
C LYS A 36 -45.91 22.53 4.82
N THR A 37 -46.48 21.86 3.83
CA THR A 37 -46.91 22.27 2.46
C THR A 37 -46.00 23.03 1.51
N ASP A 38 -45.76 22.35 0.37
CA ASP A 38 -45.78 22.81 -1.05
C ASP A 38 -45.19 24.16 -1.45
N LYS A 39 -44.16 24.08 -2.29
CA LYS A 39 -44.21 24.62 -3.67
C LYS A 39 -43.06 24.12 -4.51
N GLN A 40 -43.44 23.42 -5.56
CA GLN A 40 -42.63 23.14 -6.73
C GLN A 40 -42.26 24.46 -7.42
N THR A 41 -40.95 24.67 -7.66
CA THR A 41 -40.45 25.46 -8.81
C THR A 41 -38.92 25.29 -8.94
N ASP A 42 -38.51 24.88 -10.12
CA ASP A 42 -37.26 25.15 -10.81
C ASP A 42 -35.93 24.83 -10.11
N ALA A 43 -35.44 23.59 -10.33
CA ALA A 43 -34.05 23.26 -10.18
C ALA A 43 -33.22 23.86 -11.34
N VAL A 44 -32.89 25.15 -11.19
CA VAL A 44 -31.78 25.76 -11.92
C VAL A 44 -30.51 25.13 -11.38
N ALA A 45 -29.72 24.55 -12.27
CA ALA A 45 -28.38 24.04 -11.99
C ALA A 45 -27.55 25.07 -11.22
N GLN A 46 -27.42 24.94 -9.92
CA GLN A 46 -26.39 25.62 -9.16
C GLN A 46 -25.05 25.04 -9.61
N ALA A 47 -24.32 25.79 -10.41
CA ALA A 47 -22.89 25.56 -10.61
C ALA A 47 -22.27 25.57 -9.20
N LYS A 48 -21.94 24.37 -8.67
CA LYS A 48 -21.16 24.25 -7.45
C LYS A 48 -19.87 25.02 -7.71
N THR A 49 -19.67 26.12 -7.02
CA THR A 49 -18.39 26.83 -6.96
C THR A 49 -17.32 25.74 -6.67
N ALA A 50 -16.37 25.62 -7.57
CA ALA A 50 -15.27 24.71 -7.40
C ALA A 50 -14.62 25.02 -6.03
N GLU A 51 -14.65 24.05 -5.13
CA GLU A 51 -13.97 24.11 -3.85
C GLU A 51 -12.51 24.49 -4.12
N LYS A 52 -11.99 25.50 -3.43
CA LYS A 52 -10.59 25.87 -3.61
C LYS A 52 -9.73 24.64 -3.32
N PRO A 53 -8.71 24.35 -4.17
CA PRO A 53 -7.80 23.24 -3.88
C PRO A 53 -7.21 23.43 -2.48
N ALA A 54 -6.98 22.30 -1.77
CA ALA A 54 -6.28 22.31 -0.50
C ALA A 54 -4.95 23.09 -0.67
N PRO A 55 -4.57 23.92 0.31
CA PRO A 55 -3.31 24.63 0.24
C PRO A 55 -2.16 23.61 0.22
N GLU A 56 -1.10 23.93 -0.51
CA GLU A 56 0.12 23.12 -0.52
C GLU A 56 0.66 23.00 0.92
N PRO A 57 0.80 21.80 1.50
CA PRO A 57 1.32 21.64 2.86
C PRO A 57 2.79 22.05 2.91
N ARG A 58 3.22 22.70 4.02
CA ARG A 58 4.61 23.15 4.19
C ARG A 58 5.10 22.89 5.59
N PHE A 59 6.42 22.82 5.76
CA PHE A 59 7.03 22.87 7.08
C PHE A 59 6.77 24.24 7.73
N ASP A 60 6.24 24.23 8.95
CA ASP A 60 6.00 25.44 9.73
C ASP A 60 6.59 25.28 11.14
N ILE A 61 7.61 26.10 11.44
CA ILE A 61 8.29 26.13 12.73
C ILE A 61 7.37 26.46 13.91
N ALA A 62 6.22 27.10 13.67
CA ALA A 62 5.23 27.41 14.69
C ALA A 62 4.56 26.15 15.27
N ASN A 63 4.59 25.03 14.53
CA ASN A 63 4.07 23.75 15.00
C ASN A 63 4.95 23.06 16.05
N ILE A 64 6.17 23.54 16.29
CA ILE A 64 7.06 22.99 17.30
C ILE A 64 6.59 23.43 18.70
N ASP A 65 6.39 22.48 19.59
CA ASP A 65 5.98 22.74 20.97
C ASP A 65 7.18 22.92 21.89
N LYS A 66 7.75 24.14 21.88
CA LYS A 66 8.92 24.52 22.71
C LYS A 66 8.69 24.44 24.22
N THR A 67 7.48 24.09 24.68
CA THR A 67 7.20 23.87 26.11
C THR A 67 7.54 22.44 26.56
N LEU A 68 7.71 21.53 25.60
CA LEU A 68 8.07 20.14 25.83
C LEU A 68 9.59 19.95 25.77
N ASP A 69 10.08 18.91 26.45
CA ASP A 69 11.49 18.52 26.45
C ASP A 69 11.75 17.49 25.32
N PRO A 70 12.54 17.86 24.28
CA PRO A 70 12.83 16.94 23.17
C PRO A 70 13.58 15.66 23.62
N CYS A 71 14.25 15.70 24.77
CA CYS A 71 14.96 14.54 25.29
C CYS A 71 14.06 13.56 26.08
N LYS A 72 12.80 13.94 26.35
CA LYS A 72 11.79 13.07 26.94
C LYS A 72 10.91 12.41 25.89
N ASP A 73 10.44 13.19 24.93
CA ASP A 73 9.60 12.75 23.81
C ASP A 73 9.78 13.72 22.65
N PHE A 74 10.63 13.33 21.70
CA PHE A 74 10.94 14.20 20.55
C PHE A 74 9.77 14.30 19.58
N TYR A 75 9.03 13.20 19.40
CA TYR A 75 7.83 13.21 18.56
C TYR A 75 6.80 14.22 19.09
N ALA A 76 6.50 14.17 20.39
CA ALA A 76 5.58 15.15 20.99
C ALA A 76 6.11 16.59 20.86
N PHE A 77 7.42 16.83 21.08
CA PHE A 77 8.02 18.14 20.88
C PHE A 77 7.83 18.69 19.48
N ALA A 78 8.01 17.85 18.46
CA ALA A 78 7.94 18.25 17.05
C ALA A 78 6.49 18.29 16.50
N CYS A 79 5.61 17.35 16.93
CA CYS A 79 4.32 17.10 16.29
C CYS A 79 3.09 17.56 17.09
N ASN A 80 3.21 17.81 18.42
CA ASN A 80 2.05 18.02 19.31
C ASN A 80 1.10 19.15 18.85
N LYS A 81 1.66 20.29 18.41
CA LYS A 81 0.83 21.39 17.92
C LYS A 81 0.24 21.10 16.56
N TRP A 82 1.01 20.42 15.67
CA TRP A 82 0.48 20.00 14.38
C TRP A 82 -0.70 19.03 14.59
N MET A 83 -0.57 18.04 15.46
CA MET A 83 -1.66 17.10 15.77
C MET A 83 -2.91 17.78 16.30
N LYS A 84 -2.75 18.76 17.21
CA LYS A 84 -3.88 19.55 17.73
C LYS A 84 -4.59 20.38 16.67
N ASN A 85 -3.83 20.92 15.70
CA ASN A 85 -4.34 21.78 14.65
C ASN A 85 -4.90 21.00 13.45
N ASN A 86 -4.61 19.71 13.35
CA ASN A 86 -4.98 18.85 12.23
C ASN A 86 -5.73 17.59 12.73
N PRO A 87 -6.95 17.76 13.28
CA PRO A 87 -7.76 16.61 13.67
C PRO A 87 -8.07 15.73 12.47
N ILE A 88 -8.34 14.44 12.68
CA ILE A 88 -8.72 13.52 11.62
C ILE A 88 -10.02 14.02 10.95
N PRO A 89 -10.03 14.30 9.63
CA PRO A 89 -11.25 14.60 8.92
C PRO A 89 -12.20 13.39 8.95
N SER A 90 -13.52 13.65 8.93
CA SER A 90 -14.52 12.58 9.08
C SER A 90 -14.45 11.50 8.01
N ASP A 91 -13.95 11.85 6.82
CA ASP A 91 -13.76 10.94 5.69
C ASP A 91 -12.37 10.27 5.64
N TYR A 92 -11.64 10.25 6.77
CA TYR A 92 -10.34 9.60 6.93
C TYR A 92 -10.26 8.81 8.23
N PRO A 93 -9.53 7.67 8.28
CA PRO A 93 -9.24 6.93 9.51
C PRO A 93 -7.95 7.42 10.19
N SER A 94 -7.16 8.23 9.49
CA SER A 94 -5.94 8.86 9.99
C SER A 94 -5.72 10.18 9.27
N TRP A 95 -4.95 11.07 9.90
CA TRP A 95 -4.48 12.29 9.26
C TRP A 95 -2.99 12.43 9.51
N VAL A 96 -2.21 12.27 8.46
CA VAL A 96 -0.75 12.28 8.48
C VAL A 96 -0.23 13.17 7.35
N SER A 97 1.07 13.49 7.35
CA SER A 97 1.66 14.33 6.32
C SER A 97 1.42 13.82 4.89
N PHE A 98 1.38 12.50 4.72
CA PHE A 98 1.04 11.86 3.44
C PHE A 98 -0.39 12.19 2.98
N ASN A 99 -1.36 12.27 3.92
CA ASN A 99 -2.74 12.64 3.60
C ASN A 99 -2.86 14.09 3.13
N GLU A 100 -2.08 15.01 3.70
CA GLU A 100 -2.07 16.41 3.25
C GLU A 100 -1.65 16.52 1.78
N VAL A 101 -0.57 15.83 1.40
CA VAL A 101 -0.10 15.80 0.00
C VAL A 101 -1.08 15.06 -0.89
N TYR A 102 -1.66 13.97 -0.40
CA TYR A 102 -2.66 13.21 -1.12
C TYR A 102 -3.91 14.05 -1.44
N GLU A 103 -4.43 14.84 -0.48
CA GLU A 103 -5.55 15.75 -0.72
C GLU A 103 -5.20 16.83 -1.75
N TYR A 104 -3.99 17.39 -1.68
CA TYR A 104 -3.53 18.31 -2.71
C TYR A 104 -3.52 17.66 -4.10
N ASN A 105 -2.96 16.43 -4.20
CA ASN A 105 -2.91 15.66 -5.44
C ASN A 105 -4.32 15.33 -5.95
N LEU A 106 -5.25 14.92 -5.08
CA LEU A 106 -6.65 14.70 -5.45
C LEU A 106 -7.30 15.96 -6.05
N GLY A 107 -6.99 17.15 -5.51
CA GLY A 107 -7.45 18.41 -6.06
C GLY A 107 -6.93 18.67 -7.49
N VAL A 108 -5.66 18.35 -7.75
CA VAL A 108 -5.06 18.44 -9.10
C VAL A 108 -5.74 17.45 -10.04
N LEU A 109 -5.82 16.18 -9.65
CA LEU A 109 -6.42 15.12 -10.45
C LEU A 109 -7.88 15.39 -10.78
N ARG A 110 -8.65 15.91 -9.82
CA ARG A 110 -10.04 16.33 -10.03
C ARG A 110 -10.14 17.37 -11.14
N ARG A 111 -9.32 18.44 -11.10
CA ARG A 111 -9.31 19.48 -12.17
C ARG A 111 -9.03 18.88 -13.55
N VAL A 112 -8.05 17.99 -13.63
CA VAL A 112 -7.71 17.26 -14.86
C VAL A 112 -8.91 16.44 -15.35
N LEU A 113 -9.54 15.67 -14.47
CA LEU A 113 -10.66 14.80 -14.81
C LEU A 113 -11.93 15.57 -15.14
N ASP A 114 -12.26 16.63 -14.40
CA ASP A 114 -13.41 17.50 -14.70
C ASP A 114 -13.26 18.12 -16.09
N LYS A 115 -12.06 18.59 -16.44
CA LYS A 115 -11.77 19.12 -17.79
C LYS A 115 -11.97 18.08 -18.88
N HIS A 116 -11.50 16.84 -18.68
CA HIS A 116 -11.55 15.79 -19.70
C HIS A 116 -12.86 14.99 -19.69
N SER A 117 -13.70 15.11 -18.64
CA SER A 117 -15.05 14.55 -18.60
C SER A 117 -16.04 15.34 -19.50
N ALA A 118 -15.74 16.59 -19.80
CA ALA A 118 -16.53 17.37 -20.77
C ALA A 118 -16.52 16.69 -22.16
N ASN A 119 -17.65 16.72 -22.86
CA ASN A 119 -17.79 16.07 -24.15
C ASN A 119 -17.17 16.93 -25.29
N ASP A 120 -15.85 17.16 -25.22
CA ASP A 120 -15.10 17.90 -26.24
C ASP A 120 -14.58 16.90 -27.30
N PRO A 121 -14.96 17.09 -28.58
CA PRO A 121 -14.49 16.23 -29.68
C PRO A 121 -12.98 16.35 -29.95
N LYS A 122 -12.31 17.34 -29.41
CA LYS A 122 -10.85 17.56 -29.57
C LYS A 122 -10.00 16.74 -28.58
N ARG A 123 -10.63 16.01 -27.64
CA ARG A 123 -9.91 15.16 -26.70
C ARG A 123 -9.10 14.08 -27.43
N THR A 124 -7.86 13.87 -27.03
CA THR A 124 -7.09 12.70 -27.45
C THR A 124 -7.76 11.41 -26.95
N ASP A 125 -7.37 10.26 -27.50
CA ASP A 125 -7.91 8.95 -27.06
C ASP A 125 -7.69 8.73 -25.55
N VAL A 126 -6.50 9.06 -25.05
CA VAL A 126 -6.17 8.98 -23.61
C VAL A 126 -7.06 9.90 -22.78
N GLN A 127 -7.20 11.17 -23.17
CA GLN A 127 -8.07 12.14 -22.48
C GLN A 127 -9.53 11.71 -22.48
N LYS A 128 -9.98 11.09 -23.58
CA LYS A 128 -11.33 10.53 -23.67
C LYS A 128 -11.51 9.38 -22.69
N LYS A 129 -10.55 8.43 -22.62
CA LYS A 129 -10.64 7.27 -21.73
C LYS A 129 -10.70 7.68 -20.25
N ILE A 130 -9.77 8.52 -19.77
CA ILE A 130 -9.79 8.99 -18.38
C ILE A 130 -11.04 9.79 -18.05
N GLY A 131 -11.48 10.69 -18.94
CA GLY A 131 -12.66 11.51 -18.74
C GLY A 131 -13.96 10.71 -18.78
N ASP A 132 -14.10 9.76 -19.71
CA ASP A 132 -15.31 8.94 -19.82
C ASP A 132 -15.39 7.91 -18.71
N PHE A 133 -14.27 7.37 -18.22
CA PHE A 133 -14.21 6.51 -17.04
C PHE A 133 -14.67 7.26 -15.78
N TYR A 134 -14.09 8.44 -15.54
CA TYR A 134 -14.47 9.30 -14.42
C TYR A 134 -15.95 9.72 -14.49
N ALA A 135 -16.43 10.14 -15.65
CA ALA A 135 -17.83 10.52 -15.85
C ALA A 135 -18.81 9.39 -15.58
N SER A 136 -18.47 8.15 -15.98
CA SER A 136 -19.30 6.96 -15.70
C SER A 136 -19.37 6.66 -14.19
N CYS A 137 -18.30 6.91 -13.46
CA CYS A 137 -18.26 6.79 -12.00
C CYS A 137 -19.09 7.85 -11.30
N GLN A 138 -19.09 9.10 -11.82
CA GLN A 138 -19.82 10.22 -11.22
C GLN A 138 -21.36 10.11 -11.38
N ASP A 139 -21.86 9.28 -12.28
CA ASP A 139 -23.31 9.10 -12.50
C ASP A 139 -23.94 8.22 -11.41
N GLU A 140 -24.13 8.82 -10.23
CA GLU A 140 -24.75 8.17 -9.08
C GLU A 140 -26.20 7.74 -9.35
N SER A 141 -26.93 8.55 -10.13
CA SER A 141 -28.30 8.25 -10.49
C SER A 141 -28.41 6.98 -11.33
N ALA A 142 -27.53 6.81 -12.31
CA ALA A 142 -27.44 5.60 -13.11
C ALA A 142 -27.05 4.39 -12.24
N ALA A 143 -26.06 4.54 -11.35
CA ALA A 143 -25.62 3.47 -10.43
C ALA A 143 -26.77 3.04 -9.51
N ASN A 144 -27.49 3.96 -8.88
CA ASN A 144 -28.62 3.67 -7.99
C ASN A 144 -29.79 3.01 -8.72
N LYS A 145 -30.10 3.45 -9.94
CA LYS A 145 -31.12 2.81 -10.78
C LYS A 145 -30.74 1.40 -11.20
N ALA A 146 -29.47 1.14 -11.44
CA ALA A 146 -28.99 -0.16 -11.85
C ALA A 146 -28.97 -1.19 -10.70
N GLY A 147 -28.73 -0.75 -9.44
CA GLY A 147 -28.60 -1.65 -8.29
C GLY A 147 -27.42 -2.60 -8.49
N TYR A 148 -27.66 -3.91 -8.26
CA TYR A 148 -26.65 -4.94 -8.52
C TYR A 148 -26.72 -5.54 -9.94
N LYS A 149 -27.66 -5.11 -10.79
CA LYS A 149 -27.82 -5.65 -12.16
C LYS A 149 -26.53 -5.66 -13.00
N PRO A 150 -25.61 -4.67 -12.89
CA PRO A 150 -24.34 -4.75 -13.60
C PRO A 150 -23.48 -5.97 -13.25
N LEU A 151 -23.70 -6.57 -12.07
CA LEU A 151 -23.02 -7.78 -11.61
C LEU A 151 -23.72 -9.08 -12.08
N GLN A 152 -24.97 -8.98 -12.55
CA GLN A 152 -25.79 -10.16 -12.89
C GLN A 152 -25.11 -11.14 -13.86
N PRO A 153 -24.38 -10.71 -14.91
CA PRO A 153 -23.69 -11.64 -15.80
C PRO A 153 -22.72 -12.58 -15.08
N GLU A 154 -22.01 -12.10 -14.06
CA GLU A 154 -21.07 -12.91 -13.28
C GLU A 154 -21.82 -13.85 -12.32
N LEU A 155 -22.89 -13.38 -11.70
CA LEU A 155 -23.77 -14.21 -10.86
C LEU A 155 -24.40 -15.37 -11.67
N ASP A 156 -24.81 -15.12 -12.93
CA ASP A 156 -25.35 -16.11 -13.82
C ASP A 156 -24.31 -17.17 -14.23
N ARG A 157 -23.03 -16.75 -14.45
CA ARG A 157 -21.92 -17.68 -14.70
C ARG A 157 -21.70 -18.63 -13.52
N ILE A 158 -21.69 -18.10 -12.28
CA ILE A 158 -21.56 -18.90 -11.05
C ILE A 158 -22.74 -19.87 -10.91
N ALA A 159 -23.97 -19.41 -11.12
CA ALA A 159 -25.16 -20.24 -11.02
C ALA A 159 -25.15 -21.39 -12.03
N ALA A 160 -24.64 -21.17 -13.23
CA ALA A 160 -24.61 -22.16 -14.32
C ALA A 160 -23.57 -23.28 -14.14
N LEU A 161 -22.68 -23.23 -13.14
CA LEU A 161 -21.67 -24.27 -12.88
C LEU A 161 -22.30 -25.64 -12.67
N LYS A 162 -21.74 -26.67 -13.28
CA LYS A 162 -22.21 -28.06 -13.21
C LYS A 162 -21.24 -28.98 -12.46
N ASP A 163 -19.97 -28.66 -12.45
CA ASP A 163 -18.92 -29.48 -11.84
C ASP A 163 -17.73 -28.61 -11.39
N LYS A 164 -16.78 -29.19 -10.63
CA LYS A 164 -15.62 -28.54 -10.08
C LYS A 164 -14.56 -28.19 -11.14
N LYS A 165 -14.56 -28.83 -12.30
CA LYS A 165 -13.67 -28.46 -13.39
C LYS A 165 -14.11 -27.13 -13.98
N GLN A 166 -15.39 -26.97 -14.31
CA GLN A 166 -15.94 -25.70 -14.77
C GLN A 166 -15.77 -24.60 -13.71
N MET A 167 -15.85 -24.97 -12.43
CA MET A 167 -15.60 -24.05 -11.34
C MET A 167 -14.18 -23.47 -11.42
N MET A 168 -13.14 -24.28 -11.66
CA MET A 168 -11.77 -23.78 -11.76
C MET A 168 -11.54 -22.92 -12.99
N GLU A 169 -12.23 -23.20 -14.10
CA GLU A 169 -12.23 -22.32 -15.28
C GLU A 169 -12.91 -20.97 -14.98
N LEU A 170 -13.98 -20.96 -14.17
CA LEU A 170 -14.62 -19.74 -13.71
C LEU A 170 -13.75 -18.96 -12.73
N VAL A 171 -13.06 -19.64 -11.79
CA VAL A 171 -12.10 -19.01 -10.88
C VAL A 171 -11.00 -18.28 -11.66
N ALA A 172 -10.54 -18.83 -12.78
CA ALA A 172 -9.61 -18.15 -13.68
C ALA A 172 -10.19 -16.88 -14.30
N HIS A 173 -11.47 -16.92 -14.74
CA HIS A 173 -12.17 -15.74 -15.24
C HIS A 173 -12.35 -14.68 -14.15
N GLU A 174 -12.77 -15.07 -12.94
CA GLU A 174 -12.94 -14.13 -11.81
C GLU A 174 -11.61 -13.44 -11.45
N ALA A 175 -10.49 -14.19 -11.48
CA ALA A 175 -9.15 -13.62 -11.26
C ALA A 175 -8.75 -12.57 -12.31
N LEU A 176 -9.26 -12.66 -13.53
CA LEU A 176 -9.02 -11.66 -14.57
C LEU A 176 -9.80 -10.36 -14.32
N VAL A 177 -11.02 -10.43 -13.78
CA VAL A 177 -11.91 -9.26 -13.65
C VAL A 177 -11.94 -8.66 -12.25
N GLY A 178 -11.40 -9.34 -11.24
CA GLY A 178 -11.41 -8.80 -9.88
C GLY A 178 -10.87 -9.72 -8.80
N PRO A 179 -11.69 -10.61 -8.19
CA PRO A 179 -11.28 -11.37 -7.03
C PRO A 179 -10.34 -12.53 -7.39
N ASN A 180 -9.47 -12.88 -6.44
CA ASN A 180 -8.71 -14.13 -6.47
C ASN A 180 -9.32 -15.08 -5.43
N PRO A 181 -10.40 -15.79 -5.76
CA PRO A 181 -11.25 -16.40 -4.73
C PRO A 181 -10.61 -17.58 -4.01
N ILE A 182 -9.69 -18.32 -4.62
CA ILE A 182 -9.06 -19.49 -4.00
C ILE A 182 -7.54 -19.29 -3.89
N PHE A 183 -6.89 -18.86 -4.95
CA PHE A 183 -5.46 -18.60 -5.01
C PHE A 183 -5.17 -17.47 -5.97
N GLY A 184 -4.02 -16.81 -5.79
CA GLY A 184 -3.52 -15.80 -6.71
C GLY A 184 -2.74 -16.43 -7.85
N PHE A 185 -2.86 -15.87 -9.06
CA PHE A 185 -2.07 -16.24 -10.23
C PHE A 185 -1.62 -15.00 -10.97
N GLY A 186 -0.35 -14.95 -11.36
CA GLY A 186 0.21 -13.83 -12.10
C GLY A 186 1.63 -14.09 -12.61
N SER A 187 2.27 -13.03 -13.09
CA SER A 187 3.72 -13.03 -13.37
C SER A 187 4.48 -12.36 -12.22
N GLY A 188 5.68 -12.83 -11.96
CA GLY A 188 6.64 -12.20 -11.07
C GLY A 188 8.05 -12.36 -11.64
N LEU A 189 9.05 -11.76 -11.02
CA LEU A 189 10.43 -12.02 -11.40
C LEU A 189 10.83 -13.42 -10.91
N ASP A 190 11.69 -14.10 -11.68
CA ASP A 190 12.26 -15.38 -11.25
C ASP A 190 13.35 -15.09 -10.20
N PHE A 191 13.20 -15.60 -8.99
CA PHE A 191 14.19 -15.45 -7.92
C PHE A 191 15.59 -15.95 -8.27
N HIS A 192 15.68 -16.88 -9.24
CA HIS A 192 16.94 -17.48 -9.70
C HIS A 192 17.48 -16.83 -10.98
N ASP A 193 16.64 -16.10 -11.71
CA ASP A 193 17.01 -15.31 -12.90
C ASP A 193 16.14 -14.05 -12.98
N SER A 194 16.50 -13.03 -12.22
CA SER A 194 15.78 -11.76 -12.10
C SER A 194 15.64 -10.97 -13.42
N GLN A 195 16.26 -11.44 -14.49
CA GLN A 195 16.11 -10.86 -15.83
C GLN A 195 14.90 -11.44 -16.60
N MET A 196 14.25 -12.46 -16.03
CA MET A 196 13.11 -13.15 -16.62
C MET A 196 11.88 -13.10 -15.72
N ASN A 197 10.71 -13.02 -16.34
CA ASN A 197 9.45 -13.18 -15.63
C ASN A 197 9.03 -14.64 -15.63
N ILE A 198 8.61 -15.13 -14.48
CA ILE A 198 8.07 -16.48 -14.26
C ILE A 198 6.58 -16.41 -13.87
N ALA A 199 5.84 -17.49 -14.11
CA ALA A 199 4.51 -17.65 -13.55
C ALA A 199 4.59 -17.84 -12.03
N ASN A 200 3.66 -17.21 -11.29
CA ASN A 200 3.54 -17.36 -9.84
C ASN A 200 2.12 -17.77 -9.46
N ILE A 201 2.01 -18.72 -8.52
CA ILE A 201 0.77 -19.02 -7.79
C ILE A 201 1.01 -18.87 -6.30
N ASP A 202 0.02 -18.32 -5.58
CA ASP A 202 0.15 -18.07 -4.14
C ASP A 202 -1.19 -18.19 -3.42
N GLN A 203 -1.15 -18.29 -2.09
CA GLN A 203 -2.33 -18.33 -1.23
C GLN A 203 -3.19 -17.06 -1.41
N ALA A 204 -4.52 -17.23 -1.41
CA ALA A 204 -5.49 -16.14 -1.47
C ALA A 204 -6.86 -16.60 -0.94
N GLY A 205 -7.92 -15.81 -1.16
CA GLY A 205 -9.31 -16.17 -0.88
C GLY A 205 -9.85 -15.74 0.48
N LEU A 206 -9.07 -15.01 1.29
CA LEU A 206 -9.54 -14.43 2.54
C LEU A 206 -10.12 -13.04 2.32
N THR A 207 -11.25 -12.74 2.94
CA THR A 207 -11.85 -11.40 2.93
C THR A 207 -11.37 -10.55 4.12
N LEU A 208 -11.23 -11.14 5.32
CA LEU A 208 -10.67 -10.44 6.48
C LEU A 208 -9.17 -10.21 6.31
N PRO A 209 -8.59 -9.19 6.98
CA PRO A 209 -7.23 -8.70 6.70
C PRO A 209 -6.10 -9.72 6.81
N ASP A 210 -6.26 -10.73 7.68
CA ASP A 210 -5.25 -11.78 7.90
C ASP A 210 -5.89 -13.09 8.37
N ARG A 211 -5.16 -14.22 8.25
CA ARG A 211 -5.56 -15.53 8.76
C ARG A 211 -5.94 -15.52 10.24
N ASP A 212 -5.26 -14.72 11.03
CA ASP A 212 -5.47 -14.63 12.48
C ASP A 212 -6.87 -14.16 12.85
N TYR A 213 -7.52 -13.35 12.01
CA TYR A 213 -8.91 -12.93 12.18
C TYR A 213 -9.91 -14.10 12.17
N TYR A 214 -9.55 -15.21 11.53
CA TYR A 214 -10.37 -16.43 11.50
C TYR A 214 -10.02 -17.42 12.62
N LEU A 215 -8.76 -17.41 13.10
CA LEU A 215 -8.19 -18.48 13.89
C LEU A 215 -8.00 -18.14 15.38
N LYS A 216 -7.84 -16.85 15.74
CA LYS A 216 -7.69 -16.42 17.12
C LYS A 216 -9.04 -16.15 17.77
N ASP A 217 -9.11 -16.41 19.08
CA ASP A 217 -10.36 -16.32 19.86
C ASP A 217 -10.31 -15.20 20.93
N ASP A 218 -9.41 -14.22 20.77
CA ASP A 218 -9.50 -13.00 21.57
C ASP A 218 -10.79 -12.22 21.25
N ALA A 219 -11.22 -11.39 22.21
CA ALA A 219 -12.54 -10.75 22.15
C ALA A 219 -12.74 -9.90 20.87
N ASP A 220 -11.68 -9.23 20.40
CA ASP A 220 -11.73 -8.41 19.20
C ASP A 220 -11.97 -9.28 17.96
N MET A 221 -11.23 -10.38 17.81
CA MET A 221 -11.37 -11.28 16.67
C MET A 221 -12.75 -11.94 16.62
N VAL A 222 -13.29 -12.34 17.79
CA VAL A 222 -14.65 -12.87 17.90
C VAL A 222 -15.69 -11.82 17.49
N ALA A 223 -15.55 -10.58 17.95
CA ALA A 223 -16.45 -9.49 17.59
C ALA A 223 -16.40 -9.18 16.08
N ILE A 224 -15.21 -9.17 15.48
CA ILE A 224 -15.02 -8.94 14.05
C ILE A 224 -15.68 -10.07 13.21
N ARG A 225 -15.45 -11.33 13.57
CA ARG A 225 -16.13 -12.46 12.88
C ARG A 225 -17.64 -12.38 12.97
N LYS A 226 -18.20 -11.97 14.11
CA LYS A 226 -19.64 -11.75 14.26
C LYS A 226 -20.12 -10.63 13.33
N GLY A 227 -19.46 -9.47 13.35
CA GLY A 227 -19.77 -8.35 12.43
C GLY A 227 -19.67 -8.76 10.95
N TYR A 228 -18.70 -9.59 10.62
CA TYR A 228 -18.52 -10.11 9.26
C TYR A 228 -19.69 -11.03 8.84
N LEU A 229 -20.15 -11.93 9.71
CA LEU A 229 -21.34 -12.76 9.45
C LEU A 229 -22.61 -11.90 9.25
N GLU A 230 -22.78 -10.86 10.07
CA GLU A 230 -23.90 -9.92 9.94
C GLU A 230 -23.83 -9.15 8.60
N HIS A 231 -22.64 -8.71 8.21
CA HIS A 231 -22.40 -8.03 6.95
C HIS A 231 -22.72 -8.93 5.75
N MET A 232 -22.16 -10.15 5.71
CA MET A 232 -22.44 -11.10 4.65
C MET A 232 -23.94 -11.42 4.54
N THR A 233 -24.59 -11.65 5.67
CA THR A 233 -26.05 -11.92 5.72
C THR A 233 -26.84 -10.76 5.11
N LYS A 234 -26.46 -9.52 5.43
CA LYS A 234 -27.10 -8.33 4.87
C LYS A 234 -26.88 -8.23 3.36
N MET A 235 -25.66 -8.43 2.90
CA MET A 235 -25.28 -8.36 1.48
C MET A 235 -26.02 -9.44 0.66
N PHE A 236 -26.11 -10.69 1.14
CA PHE A 236 -26.87 -11.75 0.48
C PHE A 236 -28.38 -11.45 0.47
N THR A 237 -28.90 -10.82 1.53
CA THR A 237 -30.31 -10.37 1.55
C THR A 237 -30.57 -9.30 0.47
N MET A 238 -29.64 -8.40 0.26
CA MET A 238 -29.72 -7.37 -0.79
C MET A 238 -29.65 -7.97 -2.21
N LEU A 239 -29.06 -9.17 -2.38
CA LEU A 239 -29.16 -9.97 -3.60
C LEU A 239 -30.50 -10.72 -3.74
N GLY A 240 -31.43 -10.58 -2.79
CA GLY A 240 -32.77 -11.17 -2.85
C GLY A 240 -32.92 -12.51 -2.11
N GLN A 241 -31.90 -12.97 -1.35
CA GLN A 241 -32.09 -14.17 -0.51
C GLN A 241 -32.97 -13.88 0.70
N SER A 242 -33.75 -14.85 1.13
CA SER A 242 -34.46 -14.75 2.41
C SER A 242 -33.47 -14.65 3.57
N PRO A 243 -33.84 -14.02 4.71
CA PRO A 243 -32.93 -13.87 5.85
C PRO A 243 -32.31 -15.19 6.33
N ALA A 244 -33.09 -16.27 6.34
CA ALA A 244 -32.60 -17.61 6.74
C ALA A 244 -31.61 -18.19 5.71
N GLN A 245 -31.85 -18.00 4.43
CA GLN A 245 -30.93 -18.45 3.39
C GLN A 245 -29.66 -17.61 3.39
N ALA A 246 -29.75 -16.30 3.56
CA ALA A 246 -28.62 -15.39 3.64
C ALA A 246 -27.70 -15.72 4.82
N ALA A 247 -28.27 -16.02 5.99
CA ALA A 247 -27.47 -16.44 7.16
C ALA A 247 -26.75 -17.77 6.89
N LYS A 248 -27.42 -18.76 6.25
CA LYS A 248 -26.78 -20.02 5.85
C LYS A 248 -25.66 -19.80 4.83
N SER A 249 -25.85 -18.86 3.90
CA SER A 249 -24.84 -18.49 2.92
C SER A 249 -23.61 -17.86 3.61
N ALA A 250 -23.82 -16.95 4.56
CA ALA A 250 -22.75 -16.35 5.36
C ALA A 250 -21.95 -17.39 6.16
N ASP A 251 -22.64 -18.34 6.82
CA ASP A 251 -21.98 -19.46 7.53
C ASP A 251 -21.16 -20.34 6.57
N THR A 252 -21.64 -20.55 5.35
CA THR A 252 -20.92 -21.33 4.34
C THR A 252 -19.64 -20.65 3.92
N VAL A 253 -19.67 -19.34 3.66
CA VAL A 253 -18.49 -18.53 3.34
C VAL A 253 -17.48 -18.57 4.48
N MET A 254 -17.92 -18.28 5.71
CA MET A 254 -17.07 -18.29 6.89
C MET A 254 -16.33 -19.62 7.08
N LYS A 255 -17.01 -20.74 6.85
CA LYS A 255 -16.40 -22.09 6.94
C LYS A 255 -15.30 -22.27 5.90
N ILE A 256 -15.55 -21.90 4.64
CA ILE A 256 -14.56 -22.05 3.57
C ILE A 256 -13.34 -21.14 3.85
N GLU A 257 -13.57 -19.88 4.18
CA GLU A 257 -12.47 -18.95 4.48
C GLU A 257 -11.67 -19.36 5.73
N THR A 258 -12.32 -19.96 6.74
CA THR A 258 -11.61 -20.51 7.91
C THR A 258 -10.67 -21.66 7.50
N GLU A 259 -11.09 -22.55 6.59
CA GLU A 259 -10.18 -23.61 6.10
C GLU A 259 -9.05 -23.06 5.23
N LEU A 260 -9.33 -22.04 4.39
CA LEU A 260 -8.28 -21.31 3.65
C LEU A 260 -7.30 -20.63 4.61
N ALA A 261 -7.78 -20.02 5.70
CA ALA A 261 -6.95 -19.38 6.71
C ALA A 261 -6.03 -20.37 7.42
N LYS A 262 -6.51 -21.59 7.73
CA LYS A 262 -5.69 -22.67 8.32
C LYS A 262 -4.56 -23.09 7.39
N ALA A 263 -4.83 -23.15 6.09
CA ALA A 263 -3.85 -23.50 5.08
C ALA A 263 -2.83 -22.39 4.79
N SER A 264 -3.18 -21.14 5.09
CA SER A 264 -2.34 -19.97 4.79
C SER A 264 -1.13 -19.87 5.71
N MET A 265 0.01 -19.49 5.16
CA MET A 265 1.24 -19.19 5.89
C MET A 265 1.09 -17.89 6.67
N ASP A 266 1.70 -17.82 7.85
CA ASP A 266 1.78 -16.62 8.68
C ASP A 266 2.48 -15.46 7.96
N ARG A 267 2.00 -14.23 8.18
CA ARG A 267 2.50 -13.02 7.52
C ARG A 267 3.97 -12.74 7.83
N THR A 268 4.37 -12.89 9.09
CA THR A 268 5.76 -12.65 9.51
C THR A 268 6.71 -13.65 8.86
N LEU A 269 6.30 -14.94 8.73
CA LEU A 269 7.11 -15.94 8.02
C LEU A 269 7.24 -15.63 6.53
N ARG A 270 6.20 -15.07 5.92
CA ARG A 270 6.21 -14.69 4.50
C ARG A 270 7.17 -13.54 4.16
N ARG A 271 7.62 -12.80 5.16
CA ARG A 271 8.65 -11.76 4.96
C ARG A 271 9.95 -12.32 4.44
N ASP A 272 10.36 -13.52 4.85
CA ASP A 272 11.56 -14.14 4.31
C ASP A 272 11.31 -14.65 2.87
N PRO A 273 11.96 -14.08 1.84
CA PRO A 273 11.77 -14.51 0.45
C PRO A 273 12.10 -16.00 0.25
N LYS A 274 12.97 -16.60 1.07
CA LYS A 274 13.25 -18.05 1.03
C LYS A 274 12.04 -18.92 1.38
N ASN A 275 11.07 -18.38 2.16
CA ASN A 275 9.85 -19.10 2.51
C ASN A 275 8.80 -19.10 1.41
N ILE A 276 8.96 -18.27 0.38
CA ILE A 276 8.03 -18.14 -0.75
C ILE A 276 8.69 -18.48 -2.10
N ASP A 277 9.94 -18.87 -2.09
CA ASP A 277 10.70 -19.31 -3.27
C ASP A 277 10.63 -20.82 -3.42
N HIS A 278 9.69 -21.31 -4.23
CA HIS A 278 9.54 -22.73 -4.54
C HIS A 278 9.30 -22.89 -6.05
N LYS A 279 10.39 -22.79 -6.83
CA LYS A 279 10.32 -23.03 -8.28
C LYS A 279 10.05 -24.52 -8.54
N MET A 280 8.94 -24.81 -9.19
CA MET A 280 8.43 -26.17 -9.42
C MET A 280 7.98 -26.36 -10.88
N ALA A 281 8.05 -27.61 -11.37
CA ALA A 281 7.39 -27.94 -12.62
C ALA A 281 5.85 -27.95 -12.44
N VAL A 282 5.11 -27.41 -13.42
CA VAL A 282 3.63 -27.44 -13.41
C VAL A 282 3.09 -28.82 -13.18
N ALA A 283 3.65 -29.85 -13.84
CA ALA A 283 3.23 -31.24 -13.70
C ALA A 283 3.40 -31.80 -12.27
N ASP A 284 4.40 -31.33 -11.51
CA ASP A 284 4.59 -31.77 -10.12
C ASP A 284 3.56 -31.12 -9.19
N VAL A 285 3.19 -29.86 -9.44
CA VAL A 285 2.11 -29.19 -8.70
C VAL A 285 0.76 -29.85 -9.00
N GLU A 286 0.45 -30.16 -10.27
CA GLU A 286 -0.77 -30.86 -10.66
C GLU A 286 -0.86 -32.26 -10.04
N LYS A 287 0.25 -32.97 -9.89
CA LYS A 287 0.29 -34.28 -9.24
C LYS A 287 -0.04 -34.18 -7.75
N THR A 288 0.39 -33.13 -7.08
CA THR A 288 0.16 -32.93 -5.63
C THR A 288 -1.18 -32.24 -5.34
N ALA A 289 -1.70 -31.46 -6.27
CA ALA A 289 -2.92 -30.67 -6.13
C ALA A 289 -3.84 -30.78 -7.39
N PRO A 290 -4.29 -32.01 -7.77
CA PRO A 290 -5.01 -32.25 -9.03
C PRO A 290 -6.38 -31.54 -9.12
N ASN A 291 -7.03 -31.24 -7.99
CA ASN A 291 -8.34 -30.59 -7.98
C ASN A 291 -8.29 -29.11 -8.38
N PHE A 292 -7.10 -28.50 -8.41
CA PHE A 292 -6.92 -27.14 -8.96
C PHE A 292 -7.05 -27.09 -10.49
N GLN A 293 -6.97 -28.25 -11.17
CA GLN A 293 -7.06 -28.32 -12.64
C GLN A 293 -6.20 -27.25 -13.33
N LEU A 294 -4.95 -27.09 -12.87
CA LEU A 294 -4.09 -25.94 -13.23
C LEU A 294 -3.94 -25.74 -14.74
N HIS A 295 -3.86 -26.83 -15.50
CA HIS A 295 -3.79 -26.75 -16.96
C HIS A 295 -5.03 -26.07 -17.57
N SER A 296 -6.24 -26.48 -17.14
CA SER A 296 -7.50 -25.85 -17.57
C SER A 296 -7.61 -24.40 -17.06
N TYR A 297 -7.19 -24.16 -15.82
CA TYR A 297 -7.15 -22.83 -15.22
C TYR A 297 -6.27 -21.85 -16.03
N PHE A 298 -5.01 -22.22 -16.31
CA PHE A 298 -4.08 -21.35 -17.05
C PHE A 298 -4.55 -21.09 -18.48
N ALA A 299 -5.14 -22.10 -19.13
CA ALA A 299 -5.74 -21.93 -20.45
C ALA A 299 -6.94 -20.97 -20.40
N ALA A 300 -7.83 -21.10 -19.41
CA ALA A 300 -8.98 -20.20 -19.23
C ALA A 300 -8.56 -18.77 -18.89
N ALA A 301 -7.46 -18.59 -18.14
CA ALA A 301 -6.86 -17.29 -17.85
C ALA A 301 -6.17 -16.67 -19.08
N GLY A 302 -6.02 -17.39 -20.19
CA GLY A 302 -5.31 -16.89 -21.38
C GLY A 302 -3.79 -16.72 -21.19
N ALA A 303 -3.21 -17.45 -20.23
CA ALA A 303 -1.78 -17.39 -19.96
C ALA A 303 -0.98 -18.02 -21.13
N PRO A 304 0.23 -17.50 -21.47
CA PRO A 304 1.12 -18.17 -22.39
C PRO A 304 1.54 -19.55 -21.84
N ALA A 305 2.01 -20.44 -22.70
CA ALA A 305 2.48 -21.74 -22.29
C ALA A 305 3.81 -21.63 -21.49
N PHE A 306 3.88 -22.26 -20.34
CA PHE A 306 5.07 -22.35 -19.50
C PHE A 306 5.17 -23.75 -18.87
N LYS A 307 6.36 -24.13 -18.39
CA LYS A 307 6.61 -25.44 -17.81
C LYS A 307 6.92 -25.38 -16.32
N GLU A 308 7.41 -24.26 -15.85
CA GLU A 308 7.82 -24.02 -14.47
C GLU A 308 7.12 -22.77 -13.95
N LEU A 309 6.87 -22.75 -12.65
CA LEU A 309 6.30 -21.62 -11.93
C LEU A 309 6.88 -21.54 -10.52
N ASN A 310 6.79 -20.39 -9.90
CA ASN A 310 7.01 -20.26 -8.47
C ASN A 310 5.71 -20.52 -7.71
N VAL A 311 5.77 -21.31 -6.63
CA VAL A 311 4.66 -21.63 -5.73
C VAL A 311 4.95 -20.99 -4.37
N GLY A 312 4.28 -19.87 -4.04
CA GLY A 312 4.56 -19.12 -2.81
C GLY A 312 4.31 -19.91 -1.52
N ASN A 313 3.38 -20.88 -1.54
CA ASN A 313 3.08 -21.75 -0.40
C ASN A 313 2.61 -23.13 -0.88
N PRO A 314 3.52 -24.10 -1.11
CA PRO A 314 3.15 -25.44 -1.57
C PRO A 314 2.20 -26.20 -0.63
N ASP A 315 2.32 -26.01 0.68
CA ASP A 315 1.44 -26.66 1.66
C ASP A 315 0.01 -26.11 1.60
N PHE A 316 -0.19 -24.85 1.25
CA PHE A 316 -1.51 -24.29 0.98
C PHE A 316 -2.20 -25.05 -0.16
N PHE A 317 -1.55 -25.23 -1.28
CA PHE A 317 -2.12 -25.95 -2.43
C PHE A 317 -2.48 -27.39 -2.09
N LYS A 318 -1.65 -28.07 -1.31
CA LYS A 318 -1.92 -29.43 -0.86
C LYS A 318 -3.14 -29.52 0.06
N GLN A 319 -3.26 -28.60 1.03
CA GLN A 319 -4.40 -28.59 1.97
C GLN A 319 -5.70 -28.17 1.27
N VAL A 320 -5.65 -27.10 0.44
CA VAL A 320 -6.81 -26.60 -0.29
C VAL A 320 -7.27 -27.57 -1.37
N ASN A 321 -6.36 -28.38 -1.94
CA ASN A 321 -6.77 -29.49 -2.84
C ASN A 321 -7.76 -30.44 -2.16
N THR A 322 -7.55 -30.76 -0.89
CA THR A 322 -8.47 -31.60 -0.11
C THR A 322 -9.78 -30.86 0.18
N LEU A 323 -9.71 -29.55 0.47
CA LEU A 323 -10.90 -28.71 0.68
C LEU A 323 -11.75 -28.62 -0.59
N ILE A 324 -11.14 -28.47 -1.77
CA ILE A 324 -11.86 -28.45 -3.05
C ILE A 324 -12.63 -29.74 -3.24
N ASP A 325 -12.01 -30.90 -2.95
CA ASP A 325 -12.65 -32.19 -3.10
C ASP A 325 -13.79 -32.40 -2.10
N ALA A 326 -13.56 -32.11 -0.83
CA ALA A 326 -14.51 -32.35 0.26
C ALA A 326 -15.75 -31.42 0.22
N THR A 327 -15.61 -30.21 -0.31
CA THR A 327 -16.65 -29.19 -0.27
C THR A 327 -17.64 -29.38 -1.45
N PRO A 328 -18.98 -29.44 -1.20
CA PRO A 328 -19.97 -29.51 -2.26
C PRO A 328 -19.93 -28.33 -3.23
N LEU A 329 -20.20 -28.56 -4.51
CA LEU A 329 -20.23 -27.51 -5.54
C LEU A 329 -21.17 -26.34 -5.19
N ASP A 330 -22.31 -26.61 -4.61
CA ASP A 330 -23.27 -25.57 -4.21
C ASP A 330 -22.69 -24.64 -3.11
N SER A 331 -21.84 -25.17 -2.23
CA SER A 331 -21.13 -24.36 -1.25
C SER A 331 -20.07 -23.46 -1.91
N TRP A 332 -19.37 -23.98 -2.91
CA TRP A 332 -18.45 -23.17 -3.72
C TRP A 332 -19.17 -22.08 -4.51
N LYS A 333 -20.37 -22.36 -5.07
CA LYS A 333 -21.18 -21.32 -5.73
C LYS A 333 -21.52 -20.17 -4.77
N VAL A 334 -21.90 -20.49 -3.54
CA VAL A 334 -22.15 -19.46 -2.51
C VAL A 334 -20.89 -18.64 -2.22
N TYR A 335 -19.75 -19.29 -2.07
CA TYR A 335 -18.49 -18.64 -1.79
C TYR A 335 -18.03 -17.75 -2.95
N LEU A 336 -18.08 -18.22 -4.20
CA LEU A 336 -17.73 -17.43 -5.39
C LEU A 336 -18.69 -16.24 -5.56
N THR A 337 -19.98 -16.43 -5.30
CA THR A 337 -20.95 -15.32 -5.27
C THR A 337 -20.55 -14.24 -4.27
N TRP A 338 -20.08 -14.66 -3.07
CA TRP A 338 -19.61 -13.73 -2.06
C TRP A 338 -18.36 -12.98 -2.53
N GLN A 339 -17.34 -13.67 -3.01
CA GLN A 339 -16.09 -13.06 -3.47
C GLN A 339 -16.34 -12.03 -4.59
N MET A 340 -17.19 -12.38 -5.55
CA MET A 340 -17.58 -11.48 -6.65
C MET A 340 -18.39 -10.29 -6.15
N LEU A 341 -19.37 -10.50 -5.28
CA LEU A 341 -20.18 -9.43 -4.69
C LEU A 341 -19.33 -8.46 -3.86
N ASN A 342 -18.47 -8.99 -3.00
CA ASN A 342 -17.60 -8.21 -2.14
C ASN A 342 -16.63 -7.34 -2.95
N SER A 343 -16.04 -7.90 -4.01
CA SER A 343 -15.13 -7.15 -4.89
C SER A 343 -15.82 -6.02 -5.67
N ALA A 344 -17.10 -6.18 -5.98
CA ALA A 344 -17.89 -5.20 -6.74
C ALA A 344 -18.64 -4.19 -5.85
N ALA A 345 -18.80 -4.46 -4.56
CA ALA A 345 -19.68 -3.71 -3.65
C ALA A 345 -19.48 -2.20 -3.65
N ALA A 346 -18.21 -1.75 -3.72
CA ALA A 346 -17.85 -0.33 -3.77
C ALA A 346 -18.29 0.40 -5.08
N TRP A 347 -18.70 -0.34 -6.09
CA TRP A 347 -19.03 0.15 -7.44
C TRP A 347 -20.49 -0.04 -7.83
N LEU A 348 -21.31 -0.63 -6.96
CA LEU A 348 -22.73 -0.83 -7.12
C LEU A 348 -23.54 0.39 -6.67
N SER A 349 -24.85 0.21 -6.42
CA SER A 349 -25.71 1.25 -5.88
C SER A 349 -25.30 1.66 -4.46
N ASP A 350 -25.75 2.83 -4.04
CA ASP A 350 -25.36 3.43 -2.77
C ASP A 350 -25.68 2.56 -1.55
N ASP A 351 -26.75 1.80 -1.56
CA ASP A 351 -27.09 0.85 -0.49
C ASP A 351 -26.02 -0.24 -0.30
N PHE A 352 -25.45 -0.78 -1.38
CA PHE A 352 -24.31 -1.71 -1.30
C PHE A 352 -23.05 -1.01 -0.83
N VAL A 353 -22.76 0.17 -1.36
CA VAL A 353 -21.64 0.99 -0.97
C VAL A 353 -21.68 1.29 0.53
N GLN A 354 -22.84 1.74 1.05
CA GLN A 354 -23.03 2.06 2.47
C GLN A 354 -22.93 0.82 3.37
N GLN A 355 -23.48 -0.32 2.93
CA GLN A 355 -23.37 -1.55 3.71
C GLN A 355 -21.92 -2.06 3.78
N ASN A 356 -21.19 -1.98 2.67
CA ASN A 356 -19.77 -2.31 2.63
C ASN A 356 -18.97 -1.38 3.56
N PHE A 357 -19.22 -0.09 3.45
CA PHE A 357 -18.65 0.93 4.30
C PHE A 357 -18.89 0.67 5.79
N LYS A 358 -20.13 0.40 6.19
CA LYS A 358 -20.47 0.08 7.59
C LYS A 358 -19.67 -1.09 8.15
N PHE A 359 -19.33 -2.07 7.31
CA PHE A 359 -18.51 -3.19 7.73
C PHE A 359 -17.05 -2.77 7.93
N THR A 360 -16.47 -2.02 6.98
CA THR A 360 -15.08 -1.58 7.06
C THR A 360 -14.80 -0.61 8.21
N GLN A 361 -15.83 0.05 8.74
CA GLN A 361 -15.74 0.90 9.94
C GLN A 361 -15.11 0.20 11.14
N GLN A 362 -15.35 -1.11 11.31
CA GLN A 362 -14.82 -1.90 12.42
C GLN A 362 -13.28 -1.95 12.42
N PHE A 363 -12.66 -1.74 11.26
CA PHE A 363 -11.21 -1.78 11.08
C PHE A 363 -10.57 -0.40 11.06
N THR A 364 -11.34 0.61 10.70
CA THR A 364 -10.78 1.92 10.36
C THR A 364 -11.17 3.03 11.33
N GLY A 365 -12.27 2.89 12.03
CA GLY A 365 -12.78 3.93 12.92
C GLY A 365 -13.20 5.24 12.24
N GLN A 366 -13.20 5.33 10.92
CA GLN A 366 -13.50 6.55 10.12
C GLN A 366 -15.01 6.92 10.21
N GLN A 367 -15.37 8.21 10.12
CA GLN A 367 -16.71 8.71 10.45
C GLN A 367 -17.69 8.74 9.26
N ASP A 368 -17.21 9.12 8.07
CA ASP A 368 -18.00 9.31 6.87
C ASP A 368 -17.35 8.66 5.65
N ILE A 369 -18.17 8.22 4.70
CA ILE A 369 -17.66 7.81 3.40
C ILE A 369 -17.21 9.06 2.61
N GLY A 370 -16.01 9.05 2.10
CA GLY A 370 -15.50 10.17 1.30
C GLY A 370 -16.43 10.52 0.13
N PRO A 371 -16.49 11.80 -0.27
CA PRO A 371 -17.38 12.26 -1.34
C PRO A 371 -17.12 11.50 -2.63
N ARG A 372 -18.18 11.27 -3.43
CA ARG A 372 -18.12 10.43 -4.62
C ARG A 372 -16.99 10.81 -5.57
N TRP A 373 -16.72 12.11 -5.75
CA TRP A 373 -15.66 12.57 -6.63
C TRP A 373 -14.27 12.04 -6.21
N LYS A 374 -13.94 11.98 -4.91
CA LYS A 374 -12.67 11.41 -4.42
C LYS A 374 -12.58 9.93 -4.78
N ARG A 375 -13.66 9.18 -4.53
CA ARG A 375 -13.74 7.74 -4.87
C ARG A 375 -13.56 7.52 -6.38
N CYS A 376 -14.15 8.38 -7.21
CA CYS A 376 -14.04 8.30 -8.67
C CYS A 376 -12.64 8.71 -9.18
N VAL A 377 -11.98 9.69 -8.57
CA VAL A 377 -10.58 10.02 -8.86
C VAL A 377 -9.70 8.81 -8.58
N ASN A 378 -9.86 8.20 -7.40
CA ASN A 378 -9.08 7.02 -7.00
C ASN A 378 -9.32 5.81 -7.91
N ALA A 379 -10.58 5.56 -8.28
CA ALA A 379 -10.92 4.50 -9.24
C ALA A 379 -10.26 4.74 -10.61
N THR A 380 -10.21 6.00 -11.05
CA THR A 380 -9.57 6.36 -12.34
C THR A 380 -8.06 6.20 -12.25
N ASP A 381 -7.42 6.63 -11.17
CA ASP A 381 -5.97 6.43 -10.96
C ASP A 381 -5.63 4.94 -10.84
N GLY A 382 -6.41 4.17 -10.09
CA GLY A 382 -6.23 2.73 -9.96
C GLY A 382 -6.35 1.95 -11.28
N SER A 383 -7.21 2.40 -12.20
CA SER A 383 -7.50 1.74 -13.48
C SER A 383 -6.67 2.28 -14.66
N LEU A 384 -6.40 3.58 -14.68
CA LEU A 384 -5.80 4.32 -15.80
C LEU A 384 -4.65 5.22 -15.32
N GLY A 385 -3.94 4.82 -14.25
CA GLY A 385 -3.05 5.70 -13.50
C GLY A 385 -1.92 6.32 -14.31
N GLU A 386 -1.28 5.59 -15.24
CA GLU A 386 -0.26 6.22 -16.08
C GLU A 386 -0.87 7.16 -17.14
N ALA A 387 -2.09 6.88 -17.62
CA ALA A 387 -2.81 7.79 -18.50
C ALA A 387 -3.20 9.10 -17.77
N LEU A 388 -3.64 8.98 -16.52
CA LEU A 388 -3.96 10.12 -15.65
C LEU A 388 -2.68 10.83 -15.15
N GLY A 389 -1.60 10.08 -14.98
CA GLY A 389 -0.30 10.59 -14.54
C GLY A 389 0.35 11.57 -15.52
N GLN A 390 0.10 11.45 -16.83
CA GLN A 390 0.68 12.34 -17.83
C GLN A 390 0.30 13.82 -17.57
N PRO A 391 -0.99 14.21 -17.63
CA PRO A 391 -1.38 15.59 -17.34
C PRO A 391 -1.12 16.03 -15.89
N TYR A 392 -1.06 15.10 -14.95
CA TYR A 392 -0.69 15.39 -13.57
C TYR A 392 0.77 15.87 -13.45
N VAL A 393 1.70 15.17 -14.09
CA VAL A 393 3.14 15.51 -14.08
C VAL A 393 3.40 16.84 -14.79
N ASP A 394 2.70 17.10 -15.89
CA ASP A 394 2.79 18.37 -16.61
C ASP A 394 2.40 19.57 -15.72
N GLU A 395 1.41 19.38 -14.82
CA GLU A 395 0.93 20.44 -13.92
C GLU A 395 1.81 20.59 -12.66
N THR A 396 2.34 19.51 -12.08
CA THR A 396 2.92 19.53 -10.73
C THR A 396 4.44 19.44 -10.67
N PHE A 397 5.07 18.63 -11.50
CA PHE A 397 6.48 18.26 -11.32
C PHE A 397 7.43 19.03 -12.24
N GLY A 398 7.03 19.27 -13.48
CA GLY A 398 7.81 19.96 -14.48
C GLY A 398 9.10 19.22 -14.89
N LYS A 399 9.82 19.81 -15.86
CA LYS A 399 11.03 19.17 -16.43
C LYS A 399 12.25 19.18 -15.51
N ASP A 400 12.36 20.17 -14.61
CA ASP A 400 13.55 20.35 -13.76
C ASP A 400 13.47 19.54 -12.44
N GLY A 401 12.29 19.05 -12.07
CA GLY A 401 12.08 18.30 -10.82
C GLY A 401 12.94 17.05 -10.76
N LYS A 402 12.94 16.23 -11.84
CA LYS A 402 13.74 15.00 -11.94
C LYS A 402 15.24 15.24 -11.75
N ALA A 403 15.78 16.27 -12.43
CA ALA A 403 17.22 16.57 -12.35
C ALA A 403 17.68 17.01 -10.95
N ARG A 404 16.83 17.75 -10.22
CA ARG A 404 17.12 18.17 -8.84
C ARG A 404 17.12 17.00 -7.88
N MET A 405 16.11 16.14 -8.00
CA MET A 405 16.01 14.96 -7.13
C MET A 405 17.13 13.97 -7.35
N LEU A 406 17.58 13.76 -8.59
CA LEU A 406 18.73 12.90 -8.90
C LEU A 406 20.02 13.37 -8.22
N LYS A 407 20.23 14.69 -8.05
CA LYS A 407 21.39 15.20 -7.29
C LYS A 407 21.32 14.85 -5.81
N MET A 408 20.12 14.85 -5.22
CA MET A 408 19.95 14.46 -3.82
C MET A 408 20.15 12.95 -3.65
N VAL A 409 19.62 12.13 -4.58
CA VAL A 409 19.87 10.69 -4.60
C VAL A 409 21.36 10.39 -4.67
N ASP A 410 22.10 11.03 -5.58
CA ASP A 410 23.55 10.88 -5.74
C ASP A 410 24.30 11.21 -4.42
N ALA A 411 23.93 12.28 -3.73
CA ALA A 411 24.52 12.63 -2.44
C ALA A 411 24.26 11.56 -1.36
N LEU A 412 23.07 10.96 -1.34
CA LEU A 412 22.71 9.89 -0.41
C LEU A 412 23.39 8.57 -0.74
N GLU A 413 23.54 8.22 -2.02
CA GLU A 413 24.30 7.05 -2.47
C GLU A 413 25.78 7.18 -2.06
N HIS A 414 26.38 8.36 -2.19
CA HIS A 414 27.75 8.62 -1.72
C HIS A 414 27.87 8.49 -0.19
N ALA A 415 26.89 8.98 0.56
CA ALA A 415 26.89 8.84 2.02
C ALA A 415 26.76 7.36 2.43
N LEU A 416 25.88 6.58 1.80
CA LEU A 416 25.75 5.15 2.04
C LEU A 416 27.03 4.40 1.64
N GLN A 417 27.66 4.76 0.53
CA GLN A 417 28.95 4.20 0.12
C GLN A 417 30.03 4.39 1.21
N LYS A 418 30.09 5.58 1.79
CA LYS A 418 31.00 5.92 2.87
C LYS A 418 30.68 5.13 4.14
N ASP A 419 29.40 5.09 4.53
CA ASP A 419 28.95 4.36 5.71
C ASP A 419 29.32 2.86 5.61
N ILE A 420 29.00 2.19 4.50
CA ILE A 420 29.38 0.78 4.25
C ILE A 420 30.90 0.58 4.41
N ASN A 421 31.73 1.48 3.89
CA ASN A 421 33.19 1.39 4.00
C ASN A 421 33.67 1.51 5.45
N ASP A 422 33.01 2.34 6.25
CA ASP A 422 33.38 2.64 7.62
C ASP A 422 32.85 1.64 8.65
N LEU A 423 31.88 0.76 8.28
CA LEU A 423 31.30 -0.24 9.19
C LEU A 423 32.40 -1.17 9.78
N PRO A 424 32.59 -1.17 11.11
CA PRO A 424 33.68 -1.96 11.72
C PRO A 424 33.41 -3.44 11.79
N TRP A 425 32.14 -3.86 11.68
CA TRP A 425 31.71 -5.25 11.83
C TRP A 425 31.65 -6.04 10.51
N MET A 426 31.60 -5.35 9.37
CA MET A 426 31.50 -5.97 8.05
C MET A 426 32.88 -6.26 7.46
N THR A 427 33.10 -7.48 6.97
CA THR A 427 34.35 -7.87 6.32
C THR A 427 34.57 -7.16 4.99
N ALA A 428 35.85 -7.06 4.56
CA ALA A 428 36.19 -6.43 3.27
C ALA A 428 35.52 -7.12 2.07
N THR A 429 35.25 -8.43 2.16
CA THR A 429 34.57 -9.22 1.11
C THR A 429 33.13 -8.76 0.94
N THR A 430 32.36 -8.70 2.01
CA THR A 430 30.97 -8.26 1.96
C THR A 430 30.86 -6.78 1.61
N LYS A 431 31.75 -5.91 2.14
CA LYS A 431 31.83 -4.49 1.76
C LYS A 431 31.97 -4.30 0.26
N LYS A 432 32.85 -5.08 -0.38
CA LYS A 432 33.07 -5.00 -1.83
C LYS A 432 31.81 -5.37 -2.61
N GLU A 433 31.13 -6.45 -2.25
CA GLU A 433 29.89 -6.86 -2.91
C GLU A 433 28.76 -5.84 -2.63
N ALA A 434 28.66 -5.29 -1.41
CA ALA A 434 27.74 -4.23 -1.07
C ALA A 434 27.94 -2.97 -1.94
N GLN A 435 29.20 -2.57 -2.19
CA GLN A 435 29.54 -1.47 -3.11
C GLN A 435 29.09 -1.77 -4.55
N VAL A 436 29.26 -3.03 -5.01
CA VAL A 436 28.79 -3.42 -6.35
C VAL A 436 27.27 -3.36 -6.42
N LYS A 437 26.57 -3.78 -5.36
CA LYS A 437 25.11 -3.71 -5.30
C LYS A 437 24.60 -2.27 -5.29
N LEU A 438 25.19 -1.41 -4.46
CA LEU A 438 24.86 0.01 -4.40
C LEU A 438 25.05 0.70 -5.77
N ALA A 439 26.19 0.49 -6.43
CA ALA A 439 26.46 1.05 -7.74
C ALA A 439 25.54 0.53 -8.85
N ALA A 440 24.84 -0.58 -8.62
CA ALA A 440 23.90 -1.19 -9.57
C ALA A 440 22.43 -0.78 -9.32
N ILE A 441 22.15 0.00 -8.27
CA ILE A 441 20.78 0.50 -7.98
C ILE A 441 20.32 1.39 -9.13
N ARG A 442 19.11 1.17 -9.59
CA ARG A 442 18.46 2.02 -10.60
C ARG A 442 17.56 3.06 -9.93
N ASN A 443 17.71 4.32 -10.34
CA ASN A 443 16.99 5.44 -9.77
C ASN A 443 15.84 5.87 -10.67
N LYS A 444 14.60 5.63 -10.26
CA LYS A 444 13.38 6.01 -10.97
C LYS A 444 12.70 7.19 -10.26
N ILE A 445 12.75 8.37 -10.88
CA ILE A 445 12.33 9.63 -10.25
C ILE A 445 11.21 10.29 -11.07
N GLY A 446 10.12 10.62 -10.41
CA GLY A 446 9.00 11.41 -10.89
C GLY A 446 7.97 10.62 -11.71
N TYR A 447 8.37 10.11 -12.86
CA TYR A 447 7.47 9.44 -13.80
C TYR A 447 8.23 8.53 -14.78
N PRO A 448 7.54 7.52 -15.41
CA PRO A 448 8.17 6.60 -16.34
C PRO A 448 8.62 7.30 -17.64
N ASP A 449 9.76 6.89 -18.18
CA ASP A 449 10.27 7.43 -19.45
C ASP A 449 9.41 6.98 -20.65
N ARG A 450 8.68 5.87 -20.49
CA ARG A 450 7.73 5.33 -21.47
C ARG A 450 6.39 5.07 -20.81
N TRP A 451 5.35 5.77 -21.27
CA TRP A 451 3.99 5.62 -20.76
C TRP A 451 3.33 4.32 -21.24
N ARG A 452 2.47 3.75 -20.40
CA ARG A 452 1.68 2.56 -20.73
C ARG A 452 0.71 2.85 -21.88
N ASP A 453 0.65 1.92 -22.82
CA ASP A 453 -0.31 1.98 -23.92
C ASP A 453 -1.68 1.41 -23.49
N TYR A 454 -2.68 2.27 -23.47
CA TYR A 454 -4.07 1.91 -23.17
C TYR A 454 -4.94 1.79 -24.45
N SER A 455 -4.37 1.74 -25.63
CA SER A 455 -5.12 1.71 -26.90
C SER A 455 -6.14 0.57 -26.95
N LYS A 456 -5.80 -0.60 -26.43
CA LYS A 456 -6.65 -1.79 -26.38
C LYS A 456 -7.75 -1.75 -25.32
N LEU A 457 -7.71 -0.82 -24.36
CA LEU A 457 -8.73 -0.70 -23.33
C LEU A 457 -9.95 0.07 -23.86
N SER A 458 -11.12 -0.54 -23.81
CA SER A 458 -12.38 0.11 -24.14
C SER A 458 -13.04 0.70 -22.89
N VAL A 459 -13.42 1.97 -22.95
CA VAL A 459 -14.11 2.70 -21.89
C VAL A 459 -15.39 3.32 -22.45
N THR A 460 -16.50 3.18 -21.72
CA THR A 460 -17.82 3.73 -22.07
C THR A 460 -18.36 4.60 -20.92
N ARG A 461 -19.37 5.44 -21.21
CA ARG A 461 -19.97 6.32 -20.17
C ARG A 461 -21.14 5.73 -19.43
N ASP A 462 -21.66 4.60 -19.88
CA ASP A 462 -22.97 4.08 -19.46
C ASP A 462 -22.89 3.01 -18.37
N ASN A 463 -21.74 2.41 -18.12
CA ASN A 463 -21.61 1.31 -17.15
C ASN A 463 -20.24 1.36 -16.46
N PHE A 464 -20.23 1.89 -15.25
CA PHE A 464 -19.00 2.05 -14.48
C PHE A 464 -18.39 0.71 -14.04
N LEU A 465 -19.18 -0.22 -13.51
CA LEU A 465 -18.66 -1.55 -13.09
C LEU A 465 -18.04 -2.30 -14.27
N ALA A 466 -18.68 -2.24 -15.46
CA ALA A 466 -18.10 -2.87 -16.64
C ALA A 466 -16.80 -2.19 -17.09
N ASN A 467 -16.63 -0.87 -16.87
CA ASN A 467 -15.35 -0.19 -17.09
C ASN A 467 -14.27 -0.70 -16.12
N VAL A 468 -14.62 -0.86 -14.84
CA VAL A 468 -13.69 -1.40 -13.83
C VAL A 468 -13.26 -2.81 -14.23
N PHE A 469 -14.18 -3.70 -14.58
CA PHE A 469 -13.87 -5.07 -15.01
C PHE A 469 -12.98 -5.09 -16.26
N ARG A 470 -13.28 -4.30 -17.29
CA ARG A 470 -12.44 -4.21 -18.50
C ARG A 470 -11.04 -3.68 -18.20
N ALA A 471 -10.90 -2.69 -17.29
CA ALA A 471 -9.61 -2.17 -16.90
C ALA A 471 -8.79 -3.21 -16.11
N THR A 472 -9.45 -3.98 -15.23
CA THR A 472 -8.81 -5.07 -14.48
C THR A 472 -8.40 -6.20 -15.42
N GLU A 473 -9.26 -6.63 -16.34
CA GLU A 473 -8.96 -7.66 -17.34
C GLU A 473 -7.80 -7.23 -18.26
N PHE A 474 -7.80 -5.97 -18.72
CA PHE A 474 -6.70 -5.42 -19.51
C PHE A 474 -5.37 -5.51 -18.77
N GLU A 475 -5.34 -5.13 -17.50
CA GLU A 475 -4.12 -5.18 -16.68
C GLU A 475 -3.71 -6.63 -16.37
N SER A 476 -4.66 -7.51 -16.03
CA SER A 476 -4.41 -8.93 -15.78
C SER A 476 -3.81 -9.61 -17.01
N ALA A 477 -4.40 -9.39 -18.18
CA ALA A 477 -3.87 -9.93 -19.44
C ALA A 477 -2.47 -9.39 -19.75
N ARG A 478 -2.23 -8.08 -19.47
CA ARG A 478 -0.91 -7.47 -19.65
C ARG A 478 0.14 -8.12 -18.75
N GLN A 479 -0.22 -8.39 -17.47
CA GLN A 479 0.69 -9.05 -16.53
C GLN A 479 0.97 -10.50 -16.95
N LEU A 480 -0.08 -11.28 -17.28
CA LEU A 480 0.09 -12.67 -17.71
C LEU A 480 0.98 -12.81 -18.96
N ASN A 481 0.86 -11.88 -19.91
CA ASN A 481 1.69 -11.88 -21.12
C ASN A 481 3.19 -11.66 -20.86
N LYS A 482 3.60 -11.30 -19.64
CA LYS A 482 5.02 -11.22 -19.27
C LYS A 482 5.63 -12.58 -18.96
N ILE A 483 4.85 -13.59 -18.60
CA ILE A 483 5.35 -14.91 -18.25
C ILE A 483 6.26 -15.44 -19.34
N GLY A 484 7.50 -15.81 -18.97
CA GLY A 484 8.53 -16.27 -19.90
C GLY A 484 9.18 -15.19 -20.77
N GLN A 485 8.84 -13.91 -20.53
CA GLN A 485 9.47 -12.78 -21.23
C GLN A 485 10.55 -12.12 -20.37
N PRO A 486 11.55 -11.47 -20.99
CA PRO A 486 12.49 -10.63 -20.27
C PRO A 486 11.80 -9.53 -19.46
N VAL A 487 12.41 -9.15 -18.35
CA VAL A 487 11.90 -8.08 -17.47
C VAL A 487 12.03 -6.72 -18.16
N ASP A 488 10.94 -5.97 -18.19
CA ASP A 488 10.96 -4.57 -18.61
C ASP A 488 11.34 -3.67 -17.43
N ASN A 489 12.58 -3.21 -17.45
CA ASN A 489 13.12 -2.34 -16.41
C ASN A 489 12.55 -0.90 -16.42
N ASN A 490 11.75 -0.52 -17.44
CA ASN A 490 11.09 0.79 -17.46
C ASN A 490 9.73 0.78 -16.74
N GLU A 491 9.25 -0.38 -16.34
CA GLU A 491 7.95 -0.52 -15.70
C GLU A 491 7.98 -0.01 -14.26
N TRP A 492 6.95 0.76 -13.90
CA TRP A 492 6.75 1.30 -12.57
C TRP A 492 5.66 0.54 -11.81
N GLY A 493 5.88 0.32 -10.53
CA GLY A 493 4.88 -0.28 -9.66
C GLY A 493 3.85 0.70 -9.10
N MET A 494 4.15 2.00 -9.09
CA MET A 494 3.27 3.07 -8.62
C MET A 494 2.97 4.04 -9.74
N THR A 495 1.80 4.71 -9.67
CA THR A 495 1.40 5.77 -10.59
C THR A 495 2.07 7.09 -10.21
N PRO A 496 2.28 8.04 -11.14
CA PRO A 496 2.94 9.30 -10.83
C PRO A 496 2.28 10.14 -9.72
N PRO A 497 0.94 10.16 -9.53
CA PRO A 497 0.31 10.88 -8.41
C PRO A 497 0.47 10.21 -7.04
N THR A 498 0.99 8.99 -6.96
CA THR A 498 1.12 8.25 -5.71
C THR A 498 2.02 8.99 -4.72
N VAL A 499 1.53 9.18 -3.49
CA VAL A 499 2.31 9.78 -2.39
C VAL A 499 2.98 8.66 -1.62
N ASN A 500 4.01 8.10 -2.22
CA ASN A 500 4.81 7.02 -1.65
C ASN A 500 6.10 6.81 -2.46
N ALA A 501 6.98 5.91 -1.96
CA ALA A 501 8.19 5.45 -2.64
C ALA A 501 8.37 3.94 -2.41
N TYR A 502 9.30 3.30 -3.06
CA TYR A 502 9.68 1.91 -2.76
C TYR A 502 11.07 1.56 -3.29
N TYR A 503 11.70 0.59 -2.62
CA TYR A 503 12.81 -0.20 -3.15
C TYR A 503 12.31 -1.54 -3.69
N SER A 504 12.94 -2.09 -4.73
CA SER A 504 12.72 -3.43 -5.25
C SER A 504 14.02 -4.23 -5.26
N GLY A 505 14.13 -5.28 -4.41
CA GLY A 505 15.32 -6.14 -4.33
C GLY A 505 15.51 -6.97 -5.58
N GLU A 506 14.43 -7.55 -6.14
CA GLU A 506 14.43 -8.31 -7.39
C GLU A 506 14.84 -7.46 -8.59
N ARG A 507 14.61 -6.15 -8.56
CA ARG A 507 14.99 -5.21 -9.62
C ARG A 507 16.21 -4.38 -9.27
N ASN A 508 16.62 -4.39 -8.01
CA ASN A 508 17.63 -3.49 -7.44
C ASN A 508 17.39 -2.04 -7.87
N GLU A 509 16.23 -1.50 -7.52
CA GLU A 509 15.82 -0.14 -7.92
C GLU A 509 15.07 0.59 -6.80
N ILE A 510 15.26 1.92 -6.72
CA ILE A 510 14.42 2.83 -5.91
C ILE A 510 13.48 3.60 -6.84
N VAL A 511 12.27 3.86 -6.38
CA VAL A 511 11.22 4.51 -7.18
C VAL A 511 10.51 5.59 -6.37
N PHE A 512 10.53 6.82 -6.87
CA PHE A 512 9.91 7.99 -6.26
C PHE A 512 8.94 8.65 -7.25
N PRO A 513 7.63 8.38 -7.17
CA PRO A 513 6.62 9.08 -7.95
C PRO A 513 6.62 10.60 -7.70
N ALA A 514 6.22 11.39 -8.70
CA ALA A 514 6.11 12.83 -8.57
C ALA A 514 5.20 13.27 -7.41
N GLY A 515 4.23 12.42 -7.06
CA GLY A 515 3.26 12.66 -6.00
C GLY A 515 3.84 12.90 -4.62
N ILE A 516 4.96 12.26 -4.27
CA ILE A 516 5.64 12.47 -2.97
C ILE A 516 6.68 13.60 -3.04
N LEU A 517 7.16 13.98 -4.22
CA LEU A 517 8.25 14.95 -4.41
C LEU A 517 7.75 16.40 -4.33
N GLN A 518 6.96 16.69 -3.29
CA GLN A 518 6.28 17.96 -3.01
C GLN A 518 6.33 18.28 -1.52
N PRO A 519 6.06 19.54 -1.11
CA PRO A 519 5.95 19.88 0.31
C PRO A 519 4.91 19.01 1.04
N PRO A 520 5.15 18.57 2.30
CA PRO A 520 6.29 18.91 3.15
C PRO A 520 7.49 18.00 2.99
N PHE A 521 7.48 17.01 2.06
CA PHE A 521 8.60 16.10 1.83
C PHE A 521 9.76 16.80 1.13
N PHE A 522 9.46 17.55 0.07
CA PHE A 522 10.44 18.35 -0.65
C PHE A 522 9.90 19.74 -0.97
N ASP A 523 10.55 20.77 -0.47
CA ASP A 523 10.21 22.16 -0.77
C ASP A 523 11.45 22.94 -1.20
N ARG A 524 11.47 23.43 -2.46
CA ARG A 524 12.58 24.24 -3.02
C ARG A 524 12.79 25.56 -2.31
N THR A 525 11.86 26.01 -1.49
CA THR A 525 11.94 27.26 -0.75
C THR A 525 12.41 27.06 0.69
N MET A 526 12.52 25.81 1.14
CA MET A 526 13.07 25.42 2.43
C MET A 526 14.59 25.24 2.36
N ASP A 527 15.23 25.31 3.53
CA ASP A 527 16.65 25.00 3.67
C ASP A 527 16.91 23.49 3.48
N ASP A 528 18.17 23.18 3.13
CA ASP A 528 18.58 21.81 2.85
C ASP A 528 18.42 20.90 4.08
N ALA A 529 18.58 21.40 5.32
CA ALA A 529 18.45 20.59 6.51
C ALA A 529 17.02 20.01 6.65
N ILE A 530 15.98 20.82 6.41
CA ILE A 530 14.60 20.32 6.39
C ILE A 530 14.39 19.34 5.25
N ASN A 531 14.89 19.63 4.03
CA ASN A 531 14.72 18.73 2.88
C ASN A 531 15.46 17.39 3.07
N PHE A 532 16.68 17.40 3.63
CA PHE A 532 17.39 16.16 3.96
C PHE A 532 16.72 15.38 5.09
N GLY A 533 16.18 16.06 6.11
CA GLY A 533 15.40 15.42 7.16
C GLY A 533 14.09 14.82 6.67
N ALA A 534 13.47 15.40 5.64
CA ALA A 534 12.21 14.93 5.05
C ALA A 534 12.47 13.94 3.89
N ILE A 535 12.51 14.41 2.64
CA ILE A 535 12.66 13.53 1.48
C ILE A 535 14.03 12.84 1.44
N GLY A 536 15.09 13.48 1.95
CA GLY A 536 16.42 12.86 2.03
C GLY A 536 16.41 11.62 2.91
N LEU A 537 15.71 11.68 4.06
CA LEU A 537 15.49 10.50 4.91
C LEU A 537 14.73 9.41 4.17
N VAL A 538 13.65 9.74 3.44
CA VAL A 538 12.88 8.74 2.67
C VAL A 538 13.75 8.11 1.58
N ILE A 539 14.61 8.87 0.90
CA ILE A 539 15.55 8.31 -0.08
C ILE A 539 16.57 7.39 0.60
N GLY A 540 17.13 7.81 1.74
CA GLY A 540 18.03 6.98 2.54
C GLY A 540 17.39 5.69 3.04
N HIS A 541 16.10 5.75 3.42
CA HIS A 541 15.28 4.62 3.80
C HIS A 541 15.14 3.61 2.63
N GLU A 542 14.75 4.06 1.44
CA GLU A 542 14.64 3.17 0.28
C GLU A 542 16.01 2.56 -0.12
N LEU A 543 17.09 3.33 -0.04
CA LEU A 543 18.44 2.79 -0.29
C LEU A 543 18.82 1.73 0.75
N THR A 544 18.46 1.94 2.02
CA THR A 544 18.75 1.00 3.12
C THR A 544 17.97 -0.32 2.97
N HIS A 545 16.77 -0.29 2.36
CA HIS A 545 16.04 -1.52 2.03
C HIS A 545 16.84 -2.47 1.14
N GLY A 546 17.78 -1.97 0.33
CA GLY A 546 18.72 -2.82 -0.41
C GLY A 546 19.59 -3.71 0.47
N PHE A 547 19.70 -3.39 1.76
CA PHE A 547 20.63 -3.99 2.70
C PHE A 547 19.97 -4.40 4.03
N ASP A 548 18.64 -4.32 4.15
CA ASP A 548 17.88 -4.77 5.32
C ASP A 548 17.78 -6.31 5.41
N ASP A 549 16.96 -6.83 6.31
CA ASP A 549 16.79 -8.27 6.57
C ASP A 549 16.28 -9.07 5.34
N GLN A 550 15.63 -8.41 4.40
CA GLN A 550 15.15 -9.00 3.15
C GLN A 550 16.03 -8.62 1.96
N GLY A 551 16.27 -7.32 1.74
CA GLY A 551 17.02 -6.82 0.59
C GLY A 551 18.44 -7.35 0.52
N ARG A 552 19.11 -7.60 1.68
CA ARG A 552 20.43 -8.23 1.72
C ARG A 552 20.48 -9.62 1.09
N LYS A 553 19.34 -10.28 0.92
CA LYS A 553 19.26 -11.63 0.32
C LYS A 553 19.25 -11.60 -1.21
N PHE A 554 19.11 -10.42 -1.80
CA PHE A 554 19.17 -10.23 -3.25
C PHE A 554 20.52 -9.67 -3.67
N ASP A 555 21.10 -10.25 -4.72
CA ASP A 555 22.39 -9.83 -5.27
C ASP A 555 22.28 -8.54 -6.11
N PRO A 556 23.40 -7.97 -6.60
CA PRO A 556 23.37 -6.74 -7.43
C PRO A 556 22.49 -6.82 -8.68
N LYS A 557 22.16 -8.03 -9.17
CA LYS A 557 21.28 -8.25 -10.32
C LYS A 557 19.83 -8.45 -9.93
N GLY A 558 19.56 -8.68 -8.62
CA GLY A 558 18.23 -8.95 -8.09
C GLY A 558 17.91 -10.44 -7.94
N ASN A 559 18.88 -11.36 -8.09
CA ASN A 559 18.65 -12.76 -7.83
C ASN A 559 18.66 -13.04 -6.32
N LEU A 560 17.78 -13.91 -5.85
CA LEU A 560 17.80 -14.41 -4.47
C LEU A 560 19.02 -15.30 -4.25
N ARG A 561 20.06 -14.72 -3.72
CA ARG A 561 21.37 -15.37 -3.55
C ARG A 561 22.05 -14.86 -2.29
N ASP A 562 22.54 -15.76 -1.46
CA ASP A 562 23.38 -15.41 -0.32
C ASP A 562 24.77 -15.00 -0.81
N TRP A 563 25.07 -13.69 -0.72
CA TRP A 563 26.32 -13.10 -1.19
C TRP A 563 27.19 -12.55 -0.03
N TRP A 564 26.64 -12.60 1.18
CA TRP A 564 27.35 -12.22 2.40
C TRP A 564 28.25 -13.35 2.88
N THR A 565 29.32 -13.03 3.60
CA THR A 565 30.03 -14.05 4.35
C THR A 565 29.14 -14.57 5.49
N GLU A 566 29.34 -15.82 5.90
CA GLU A 566 28.56 -16.41 7.01
C GLU A 566 28.74 -15.62 8.32
N GLU A 567 29.95 -15.08 8.55
CA GLU A 567 30.27 -14.25 9.70
C GLU A 567 29.48 -12.94 9.69
N ASP A 568 29.49 -12.23 8.56
CA ASP A 568 28.76 -10.97 8.40
C ASP A 568 27.24 -11.17 8.48
N GLY A 569 26.75 -12.28 7.92
CA GLY A 569 25.33 -12.64 8.04
C GLY A 569 24.90 -12.83 9.50
N LYS A 570 25.68 -13.54 10.29
CA LYS A 570 25.41 -13.74 11.74
C LYS A 570 25.49 -12.42 12.54
N GLU A 571 26.48 -11.59 12.24
CA GLU A 571 26.61 -10.29 12.93
C GLU A 571 25.47 -9.33 12.55
N PHE A 572 25.02 -9.35 11.29
CA PHE A 572 23.81 -8.62 10.87
C PHE A 572 22.59 -9.13 11.64
N ASP A 573 22.34 -10.44 11.67
CA ASP A 573 21.16 -11.02 12.35
C ASP A 573 21.15 -10.67 13.84
N LYS A 574 22.30 -10.62 14.50
CA LYS A 574 22.43 -10.18 15.90
C LYS A 574 22.05 -8.70 16.08
N ARG A 575 22.50 -7.83 15.17
CA ARG A 575 22.17 -6.39 15.19
C ARG A 575 20.72 -6.12 14.85
N ALA A 576 20.20 -6.82 13.84
CA ALA A 576 18.80 -6.75 13.46
C ALA A 576 17.88 -7.26 14.59
N SER A 577 18.29 -8.31 15.33
CA SER A 577 17.56 -8.77 16.52
C SER A 577 17.46 -7.70 17.61
N CYS A 578 18.50 -6.86 17.80
CA CYS A 578 18.42 -5.71 18.72
C CYS A 578 17.25 -4.78 18.34
N VAL A 579 17.13 -4.43 17.05
CA VAL A 579 16.03 -3.57 16.53
C VAL A 579 14.68 -4.27 16.71
N ALA A 580 14.58 -5.57 16.37
CA ALA A 580 13.32 -6.30 16.51
C ALA A 580 12.86 -6.38 17.98
N ASP A 581 13.79 -6.62 18.91
CA ASP A 581 13.48 -6.70 20.36
C ASP A 581 13.11 -5.34 20.93
N GLU A 582 13.80 -4.27 20.53
CA GLU A 582 13.49 -2.89 20.92
C GLU A 582 12.05 -2.53 20.53
N TYR A 583 11.69 -2.72 19.26
CA TYR A 583 10.35 -2.36 18.77
C TYR A 583 9.27 -3.30 19.31
N THR A 584 9.57 -4.55 19.63
CA THR A 584 8.63 -5.43 20.34
C THR A 584 8.29 -4.89 21.74
N GLY A 585 9.18 -4.11 22.36
CA GLY A 585 8.93 -3.43 23.63
C GLY A 585 7.95 -2.27 23.53
N PHE A 586 7.70 -1.72 22.35
CA PHE A 586 6.84 -0.55 22.17
C PHE A 586 5.36 -0.93 22.07
N VAL A 587 4.51 -0.14 22.73
CA VAL A 587 3.05 -0.28 22.66
C VAL A 587 2.53 0.52 21.48
N ALA A 588 1.75 -0.13 20.62
CA ALA A 588 1.08 0.52 19.49
C ALA A 588 -0.22 1.21 19.94
N VAL A 589 -1.10 0.47 20.62
CA VAL A 589 -2.40 0.96 21.11
C VAL A 589 -2.90 0.03 22.23
N ASP A 590 -3.58 0.58 23.23
CA ASP A 590 -4.09 -0.17 24.39
C ASP A 590 -2.95 -0.98 25.06
N ASP A 591 -3.02 -2.31 25.06
CA ASP A 591 -2.00 -3.25 25.53
C ASP A 591 -1.34 -4.03 24.37
N ILE A 592 -1.61 -3.63 23.12
CA ILE A 592 -1.07 -4.28 21.93
C ILE A 592 0.33 -3.73 21.63
N HIS A 593 1.32 -4.60 21.75
CA HIS A 593 2.70 -4.30 21.36
C HIS A 593 2.91 -4.45 19.83
N LEU A 594 3.93 -3.77 19.31
CA LEU A 594 4.36 -3.96 17.94
C LEU A 594 4.93 -5.38 17.72
N ASN A 595 4.73 -5.93 16.56
CA ASN A 595 5.45 -7.13 16.12
C ASN A 595 6.79 -6.70 15.52
N GLY A 596 7.84 -6.60 16.36
CA GLY A 596 9.15 -6.13 15.94
C GLY A 596 9.81 -6.97 14.84
N LYS A 597 9.41 -8.25 14.66
CA LYS A 597 9.85 -9.08 13.54
C LYS A 597 9.10 -8.74 12.24
N LEU A 598 7.82 -8.40 12.32
CA LEU A 598 7.05 -7.93 11.17
C LEU A 598 7.57 -6.57 10.70
N THR A 599 7.92 -5.68 11.62
CA THR A 599 8.34 -4.31 11.32
C THR A 599 9.87 -4.16 11.16
N LEU A 600 10.64 -5.24 11.20
CA LEU A 600 12.11 -5.20 11.24
C LEU A 600 12.73 -4.47 10.04
N GLY A 601 12.30 -4.78 8.81
CA GLY A 601 12.85 -4.16 7.61
C GLY A 601 12.64 -2.65 7.60
N GLU A 602 11.41 -2.22 7.89
CA GLU A 602 11.05 -0.81 7.96
C GLU A 602 11.83 -0.06 9.04
N ASN A 603 11.92 -0.65 10.23
CA ASN A 603 12.66 -0.03 11.34
C ASN A 603 14.17 0.03 11.06
N THR A 604 14.73 -0.98 10.38
CA THR A 604 16.13 -0.99 9.95
C THR A 604 16.37 0.07 8.88
N ALA A 605 15.44 0.22 7.93
CA ALA A 605 15.50 1.21 6.88
C ALA A 605 15.38 2.65 7.42
N ASP A 606 14.50 2.90 8.39
CA ASP A 606 14.39 4.20 9.07
C ASP A 606 15.68 4.59 9.82
N ASN A 607 16.27 3.66 10.57
CA ASN A 607 17.52 3.90 11.32
C ASN A 607 18.68 4.19 10.37
N GLY A 608 18.86 3.39 9.30
CA GLY A 608 19.90 3.62 8.30
C GLY A 608 19.64 4.89 7.48
N GLY A 609 18.40 5.09 7.04
CA GLY A 609 18.00 6.26 6.24
C GLY A 609 18.24 7.59 6.95
N ALA A 610 17.89 7.69 8.24
CA ALA A 610 18.12 8.89 9.04
C ALA A 610 19.63 9.22 9.15
N ARG A 611 20.45 8.20 9.38
CA ARG A 611 21.91 8.35 9.50
C ARG A 611 22.53 8.78 8.17
N ILE A 612 22.19 8.09 7.07
CA ILE A 612 22.71 8.39 5.73
C ILE A 612 22.31 9.80 5.30
N ALA A 613 21.06 10.20 5.54
CA ALA A 613 20.58 11.53 5.18
C ALA A 613 21.26 12.64 5.96
N LEU A 614 21.55 12.44 7.25
CA LEU A 614 22.29 13.39 8.06
C LEU A 614 23.76 13.50 7.58
N MET A 615 24.40 12.38 7.24
CA MET A 615 25.75 12.37 6.68
C MET A 615 25.80 13.12 5.34
N ALA A 616 24.85 12.88 4.44
CA ALA A 616 24.77 13.56 3.15
C ALA A 616 24.56 15.07 3.31
N MET A 617 23.73 15.50 4.26
CA MET A 617 23.56 16.91 4.61
C MET A 617 24.89 17.54 5.07
N HIS A 618 25.60 16.89 5.99
CA HIS A 618 26.88 17.39 6.49
C HIS A 618 27.93 17.48 5.37
N ASP A 619 28.01 16.47 4.49
CA ASP A 619 28.93 16.48 3.35
C ASP A 619 28.60 17.63 2.38
N LEU A 620 27.31 17.90 2.11
CA LEU A 620 26.88 19.04 1.29
C LEU A 620 27.24 20.38 1.93
N MET A 621 26.99 20.56 3.24
CA MET A 621 27.34 21.76 3.97
C MET A 621 28.85 22.01 3.93
N ALA A 622 29.69 20.97 4.09
CA ALA A 622 31.13 21.04 4.00
C ALA A 622 31.60 21.45 2.59
N GLN A 623 31.02 20.88 1.54
CA GLN A 623 31.29 21.23 0.14
C GLN A 623 30.94 22.69 -0.16
N ASN A 624 29.83 23.18 0.39
CA ASN A 624 29.35 24.55 0.25
C ASN A 624 30.11 25.53 1.17
N LYS A 625 30.98 25.03 2.06
CA LYS A 625 31.69 25.80 3.09
C LYS A 625 30.74 26.58 4.01
N GLU A 626 29.60 25.99 4.33
CA GLU A 626 28.62 26.55 5.26
C GLU A 626 29.15 26.46 6.70
N ASP A 627 28.78 27.46 7.52
CA ASP A 627 29.11 27.44 8.95
C ASP A 627 28.37 26.28 9.64
N PRO A 628 29.07 25.30 10.24
CA PRO A 628 28.44 24.18 10.95
C PRO A 628 27.61 24.62 12.17
N ASN A 629 27.81 25.84 12.67
CA ASN A 629 27.05 26.43 13.78
C ASN A 629 25.93 27.37 13.31
N LYS A 630 25.67 27.43 12.01
CA LYS A 630 24.56 28.20 11.44
C LYS A 630 23.26 27.85 12.13
N THR A 631 22.49 28.87 12.50
CA THR A 631 21.15 28.71 13.05
C THR A 631 20.12 29.41 12.18
N LEU A 632 18.93 28.83 12.08
CA LEU A 632 17.77 29.43 11.41
C LEU A 632 16.54 29.20 12.30
N ASP A 633 15.75 30.25 12.54
CA ASP A 633 14.57 30.22 13.43
C ASP A 633 14.87 29.77 14.86
N GLY A 634 16.13 29.93 15.31
CA GLY A 634 16.59 29.54 16.64
C GLY A 634 16.98 28.07 16.79
N PHE A 635 17.14 27.33 15.67
CA PHE A 635 17.59 25.94 15.63
C PHE A 635 18.85 25.80 14.78
N THR A 636 19.77 24.91 15.17
CA THR A 636 20.92 24.51 14.36
C THR A 636 20.48 23.71 13.14
N MET A 637 21.36 23.52 12.15
CA MET A 637 21.03 22.70 10.98
C MET A 637 20.73 21.24 11.36
N ASP A 638 21.48 20.65 12.31
CA ASP A 638 21.18 19.30 12.83
C ASP A 638 19.78 19.24 13.49
N GLN A 639 19.45 20.22 14.32
CA GLN A 639 18.10 20.29 14.91
C GLN A 639 17.03 20.41 13.84
N ARG A 640 17.25 21.23 12.80
CA ARG A 640 16.31 21.40 11.69
C ARG A 640 16.16 20.10 10.87
N PHE A 641 17.24 19.35 10.68
CA PHE A 641 17.17 18.01 10.08
C PHE A 641 16.21 17.11 10.84
N PHE A 642 16.37 16.97 12.15
CA PHE A 642 15.48 16.14 12.97
C PHE A 642 14.04 16.68 13.01
N LEU A 643 13.83 18.00 12.93
CA LEU A 643 12.49 18.58 12.82
C LEU A 643 11.83 18.27 11.48
N GLY A 644 12.57 18.28 10.38
CA GLY A 644 12.12 17.82 9.06
C GLY A 644 11.74 16.35 9.10
N PHE A 645 12.57 15.51 9.72
CA PHE A 645 12.31 14.10 9.94
C PHE A 645 11.00 13.85 10.70
N ALA A 646 10.83 14.47 11.87
CA ALA A 646 9.61 14.28 12.64
C ALA A 646 8.37 14.77 11.88
N ARG A 647 8.48 15.86 11.10
CA ARG A 647 7.35 16.47 10.39
C ARG A 647 6.68 15.50 9.41
N VAL A 648 7.42 14.67 8.72
CA VAL A 648 6.84 13.73 7.74
C VAL A 648 6.08 12.59 8.41
N TRP A 649 6.33 12.32 9.69
CA TRP A 649 5.69 11.28 10.49
C TRP A 649 4.65 11.81 11.48
N CYS A 650 4.39 13.14 11.55
CA CYS A 650 3.30 13.63 12.39
C CYS A 650 1.97 13.04 11.95
N GLU A 651 1.24 12.43 12.90
CA GLU A 651 -0.02 11.72 12.60
C GLU A 651 -1.03 11.80 13.73
N ASN A 652 -2.30 11.84 13.35
CA ASN A 652 -3.45 11.44 14.13
C ASN A 652 -4.03 10.18 13.51
N ILE A 653 -4.31 9.15 14.28
CA ILE A 653 -4.80 7.85 13.79
C ILE A 653 -5.87 7.31 14.73
N THR A 654 -6.92 6.67 14.20
CA THR A 654 -7.97 6.05 15.00
C THR A 654 -7.43 4.81 15.73
N PRO A 655 -7.92 4.51 16.95
CA PRO A 655 -7.53 3.29 17.66
C PRO A 655 -7.83 2.01 16.88
N GLU A 656 -8.93 1.99 16.12
CA GLU A 656 -9.34 0.86 15.29
C GLU A 656 -8.30 0.55 14.22
N LEU A 657 -7.86 1.59 13.48
CA LEU A 657 -6.82 1.42 12.46
C LEU A 657 -5.48 1.03 13.09
N LEU A 658 -5.10 1.61 14.23
CA LEU A 658 -3.88 1.22 14.96
C LEU A 658 -3.89 -0.27 15.36
N ARG A 659 -5.04 -0.81 15.83
CA ARG A 659 -5.17 -2.24 16.17
C ARG A 659 -4.97 -3.14 14.95
N VAL A 660 -5.48 -2.74 13.79
CA VAL A 660 -5.26 -3.47 12.53
C VAL A 660 -3.80 -3.37 12.11
N SER A 661 -3.24 -2.16 12.05
CA SER A 661 -1.86 -1.92 11.61
C SER A 661 -0.85 -2.64 12.50
N ALA A 662 -1.01 -2.62 13.82
CA ALA A 662 -0.11 -3.34 14.74
C ALA A 662 -0.02 -4.86 14.48
N ARG A 663 -1.06 -5.44 13.86
CA ARG A 663 -1.13 -6.87 13.53
C ARG A 663 -0.74 -7.20 12.09
N THR A 664 -0.89 -6.24 11.16
CA THR A 664 -0.84 -6.53 9.71
C THR A 664 0.10 -5.65 8.90
N ASP A 665 0.51 -4.50 9.42
CA ASP A 665 1.37 -3.54 8.73
C ASP A 665 2.84 -3.77 9.11
N PRO A 666 3.76 -3.83 8.13
CA PRO A 666 5.19 -3.89 8.42
C PRO A 666 5.76 -2.56 8.96
N HIS A 667 4.99 -1.45 8.87
CA HIS A 667 5.42 -0.15 9.39
C HIS A 667 5.02 0.03 10.84
N SER A 668 5.94 0.60 11.62
CA SER A 668 5.64 1.11 12.95
C SER A 668 4.81 2.41 12.85
N PRO A 669 3.96 2.75 13.85
CA PRO A 669 3.32 4.06 13.91
C PRO A 669 4.34 5.20 13.92
N GLY A 670 3.94 6.39 13.40
CA GLY A 670 4.83 7.55 13.25
C GLY A 670 5.55 7.96 14.54
N HIS A 671 4.88 7.84 15.69
CA HIS A 671 5.51 8.05 17.00
C HIS A 671 6.78 7.20 17.18
N TRP A 672 6.72 5.91 16.82
CA TRP A 672 7.85 4.99 16.96
C TRP A 672 8.83 5.04 15.79
N ARG A 673 8.38 5.45 14.60
CA ARG A 673 9.29 5.74 13.47
C ARG A 673 10.21 6.92 13.79
N VAL A 674 9.77 7.87 14.63
CA VAL A 674 10.60 9.01 15.08
C VAL A 674 11.36 8.65 16.35
N ASN A 675 10.68 8.39 17.46
CA ASN A 675 11.33 8.20 18.76
C ASN A 675 12.21 6.95 18.80
N GLY A 676 11.78 5.85 18.17
CA GLY A 676 12.57 4.62 18.06
C GLY A 676 13.87 4.80 17.30
N VAL A 677 13.91 5.71 16.31
CA VAL A 677 15.13 6.04 15.57
C VAL A 677 16.03 6.99 16.35
N VAL A 678 15.50 8.14 16.80
CA VAL A 678 16.35 9.19 17.39
C VAL A 678 17.01 8.77 18.70
N GLN A 679 16.39 7.88 19.50
CA GLN A 679 17.00 7.36 20.71
C GLN A 679 18.28 6.55 20.48
N ASN A 680 18.46 6.02 19.26
CA ASN A 680 19.64 5.27 18.79
C ASN A 680 20.71 6.16 18.16
N MET A 681 20.48 7.49 18.01
CA MET A 681 21.37 8.40 17.29
C MET A 681 22.16 9.33 18.24
N PRO A 682 23.49 9.13 18.41
CA PRO A 682 24.34 10.04 19.18
C PRO A 682 24.28 11.48 18.65
N GLU A 683 24.10 11.68 17.35
CA GLU A 683 23.99 12.98 16.71
C GLU A 683 22.74 13.74 17.18
N PHE A 684 21.62 13.06 17.37
CA PHE A 684 20.41 13.62 17.96
C PHE A 684 20.67 14.06 19.40
N GLN A 685 21.28 13.17 20.20
CA GLN A 685 21.60 13.45 21.59
C GLN A 685 22.50 14.70 21.71
N LYS A 686 23.49 14.82 20.83
CA LYS A 686 24.35 16.00 20.75
C LYS A 686 23.58 17.26 20.34
N ALA A 687 22.73 17.17 19.31
CA ALA A 687 21.99 18.31 18.76
C ALA A 687 21.02 18.92 19.80
N PHE A 688 20.36 18.10 20.60
CA PHE A 688 19.40 18.54 21.61
C PHE A 688 19.94 18.56 23.04
N GLY A 689 21.21 18.14 23.25
CA GLY A 689 21.85 18.14 24.57
C GLY A 689 21.34 17.06 25.51
N CYS A 690 20.80 15.96 24.99
CA CYS A 690 20.26 14.84 25.75
C CYS A 690 21.36 14.06 26.47
N LYS A 691 21.05 13.55 27.66
CA LYS A 691 22.00 12.89 28.55
C LYS A 691 21.57 11.45 28.85
N ALA A 692 22.55 10.61 29.14
CA ALA A 692 22.31 9.24 29.59
C ALA A 692 21.24 9.18 30.70
N GLY A 693 20.30 8.24 30.58
CA GLY A 693 19.16 8.07 31.47
C GLY A 693 17.91 8.87 31.08
N GLN A 694 17.96 9.74 30.07
CA GLN A 694 16.77 10.35 29.51
C GLN A 694 16.12 9.40 28.47
N PRO A 695 14.79 9.44 28.28
CA PRO A 695 14.08 8.52 27.39
C PRO A 695 14.60 8.48 25.94
N MET A 696 15.02 9.61 25.38
CA MET A 696 15.57 9.68 24.01
C MET A 696 17.08 9.36 23.95
N VAL A 697 17.58 8.60 24.92
CA VAL A 697 18.96 8.07 24.96
C VAL A 697 18.89 6.60 25.34
N ALA A 698 18.84 5.73 24.33
CA ALA A 698 18.79 4.29 24.57
C ALA A 698 20.04 3.82 25.33
N ALA A 699 19.87 3.04 26.40
CA ALA A 699 20.97 2.49 27.18
C ALA A 699 21.83 1.52 26.36
N ASN A 700 21.20 0.79 25.45
CA ASN A 700 21.81 -0.11 24.49
C ASN A 700 21.30 0.28 23.10
N ALA A 701 21.90 1.30 22.50
CA ALA A 701 21.50 1.76 21.18
C ALA A 701 21.70 0.64 20.13
N CYS A 702 20.67 0.41 19.31
CA CYS A 702 20.69 -0.58 18.23
C CYS A 702 21.29 0.06 16.97
N HIS A 703 22.42 -0.49 16.51
CA HIS A 703 23.11 -0.03 15.30
C HIS A 703 23.26 -1.19 14.32
N VAL A 704 22.64 -1.07 13.17
CA VAL A 704 22.88 -1.96 12.02
C VAL A 704 23.84 -1.27 11.05
N TRP A 705 23.49 -0.05 10.67
CA TRP A 705 24.20 0.82 9.74
C TRP A 705 24.81 2.02 10.46
#